data_4bea16e612fbcb5ff8a7f6cfa7bfd460
#
_entry.id   4bea16e612fbcb5ff8a7f6cfa7bfd460
#
_cell.length_a   1.000
_cell.length_b   1.000
_cell.length_c   1.000
_cell.angle_alpha   90.00
_cell.angle_beta   90.00
_cell.angle_gamma   90.00
#
_symmetry.space_group_name_H-M   'P 1'
#
loop_
_entity.id
_entity.type
_entity.pdbx_description
1 polymer ?
#
loop_
_entity_poly.entity_id
_entity_poly.type
_entity_poly.pdbx_seq_one_letter_code
_entity_poly.pdbx_strand_id
1 'polypeptide(L)'
;MGFKERLTKEWLFWDGGTGSVLQSWGLQAGELPETWNIIHPEKIVELNKGYLEAGCDIINTNTFGANRLKYPDNLEEIVTKAVEHAKKARELTGRADALIALDLGPTGKLLEPLGDLSFDDAVDIYAEVIEYGTKAGADVILIETMQDSYELKAAVLAAKEHSDLPVCATVVFDEKGKMLTGGTPESVVALLEGLHIDALGINCSLGPTQIKPFVERMIKVSSTPIIVTPNAGLPQTDDEGHTYYDMNADEFASEMKEIASLNVHVLGGCCGTTPEYLSKTIELVKDLPIEPPVKKNMSVVTSFSQAVEIGPKPVIIGERINPTGKKKFKQALRDGDINYILSEGLKQEDAGAHILDVNIGLPEIDEPKMMVEVMKKLQSVIALPLQIDTSDPIALEAALRHYNGKAMINSVNGKQESMDAVFPLVQKYGGVVVGLALDEDGIPDNAADRIRIAKKIYKEAGKYGIESKDIVIDGLAMTISSDPTSAIATLETLRIIRDELHGHSILGVSNISFGLPQRPIVNANFFTMAMQSGLSCAIINPSSEAMMKSYRAYLALSGLDTNFTEYISAYGNSAPAPVKSEAVDMSLYESIKRGMSENAGKATQKQLETKEGLEIINKELIPALDEVGKGFEKGTIFLPQLLMSAEAAKAAFAVIKDSMAGKPREMKGKIIIATVKGDIHDIGKNIVKVMLENYGYDVIDLGKDVPPEQIVDTAIQEDVKLVGLSALMTTTVVSMEDTIKLLKEKKPDTLTVVGGAVMTQEYADRIGADCYAKDAMETVRFADKVFGGE
;
A
#
# COMPACT_ATOMS: atom_id res chain seq x y z
N MET A 1 1.92 27.49 -22.25
CA MET A 1 2.02 27.23 -20.79
C MET A 1 2.25 25.74 -20.58
N GLY A 2 3.17 25.37 -19.68
CA GLY A 2 3.38 23.97 -19.33
C GLY A 2 2.29 23.44 -18.40
N PHE A 3 2.28 22.13 -18.18
CA PHE A 3 1.29 21.44 -17.33
C PHE A 3 1.13 22.10 -15.94
N LYS A 4 2.25 22.29 -15.22
CA LYS A 4 2.24 22.88 -13.86
C LYS A 4 1.66 24.29 -13.81
N GLU A 5 1.84 25.08 -14.88
CA GLU A 5 1.32 26.46 -14.95
C GLU A 5 -0.19 26.50 -15.20
N ARG A 6 -0.72 25.49 -15.89
CA ARG A 6 -2.14 25.36 -16.22
C ARG A 6 -2.95 24.78 -15.06
N LEU A 7 -2.39 23.79 -14.37
CA LEU A 7 -3.03 22.87 -13.41
C LEU A 7 -3.88 23.55 -12.30
N THR A 8 -3.58 24.79 -11.93
CA THR A 8 -4.32 25.52 -10.89
C THR A 8 -5.01 26.78 -11.39
N LYS A 9 -5.00 27.03 -12.70
CA LYS A 9 -5.52 28.25 -13.30
C LYS A 9 -6.74 28.02 -14.19
N GLU A 10 -6.85 26.82 -14.75
CA GLU A 10 -7.91 26.41 -15.67
C GLU A 10 -8.24 24.94 -15.49
N TRP A 11 -9.43 24.56 -15.90
CA TRP A 11 -9.79 23.15 -16.01
C TRP A 11 -8.89 22.48 -17.02
N LEU A 12 -8.39 21.30 -16.66
CA LEU A 12 -7.70 20.41 -17.58
C LEU A 12 -8.54 19.16 -17.78
N PHE A 13 -8.73 18.79 -19.03
CA PHE A 13 -9.50 17.62 -19.40
C PHE A 13 -8.56 16.55 -19.96
N TRP A 14 -8.45 15.46 -19.22
CA TRP A 14 -7.75 14.26 -19.66
C TRP A 14 -8.63 13.48 -20.62
N ASP A 15 -8.04 12.61 -21.46
CA ASP A 15 -8.77 11.77 -22.38
C ASP A 15 -9.57 10.65 -21.67
N GLY A 16 -10.00 9.64 -22.38
CA GLY A 16 -10.84 8.55 -21.91
C GLY A 16 -10.29 7.17 -22.22
N GLY A 17 -11.18 6.20 -22.30
CA GLY A 17 -10.81 4.80 -22.43
C GLY A 17 -10.08 4.46 -23.72
N THR A 18 -8.80 4.11 -23.65
CA THR A 18 -8.02 3.58 -24.76
C THR A 18 -8.40 2.14 -25.09
N GLY A 19 -8.23 1.23 -24.14
CA GLY A 19 -8.45 -0.21 -24.36
C GLY A 19 -9.86 -0.55 -24.81
N SER A 20 -10.88 0.01 -24.16
CA SER A 20 -12.29 -0.22 -24.50
C SER A 20 -12.68 0.29 -25.89
N VAL A 21 -12.10 1.42 -26.34
CA VAL A 21 -12.31 1.93 -27.68
C VAL A 21 -11.62 1.06 -28.72
N LEU A 22 -10.37 0.64 -28.49
CA LEU A 22 -9.66 -0.27 -29.38
C LEU A 22 -10.37 -1.62 -29.53
N GLN A 23 -10.97 -2.14 -28.43
CA GLN A 23 -11.81 -3.34 -28.48
C GLN A 23 -13.03 -3.15 -29.39
N SER A 24 -13.72 -2.02 -29.29
CA SER A 24 -14.83 -1.70 -30.19
C SER A 24 -14.39 -1.58 -31.66
N TRP A 25 -13.13 -1.35 -31.91
CA TRP A 25 -12.52 -1.27 -33.24
C TRP A 25 -11.87 -2.58 -33.70
N GLY A 26 -11.97 -3.65 -32.90
CA GLY A 26 -11.56 -5.00 -33.31
C GLY A 26 -10.31 -5.55 -32.62
N LEU A 27 -9.81 -4.90 -31.57
CA LEU A 27 -8.75 -5.49 -30.74
C LEU A 27 -9.30 -6.80 -30.12
N GLN A 28 -8.61 -7.90 -30.37
CA GLN A 28 -9.07 -9.20 -29.95
C GLN A 28 -8.76 -9.49 -28.48
N ALA A 29 -9.55 -10.36 -27.89
CA ALA A 29 -9.30 -10.85 -26.54
C ALA A 29 -7.89 -11.49 -26.43
N GLY A 30 -7.09 -11.03 -25.45
CA GLY A 30 -5.71 -11.49 -25.28
C GLY A 30 -4.67 -10.80 -26.17
N GLU A 31 -5.07 -9.95 -27.10
CA GLU A 31 -4.15 -9.11 -27.84
C GLU A 31 -3.71 -7.92 -26.98
N LEU A 32 -2.41 -7.60 -26.97
CA LEU A 32 -1.87 -6.50 -26.20
C LEU A 32 -2.09 -5.18 -26.96
N PRO A 33 -2.80 -4.19 -26.36
CA PRO A 33 -3.15 -2.95 -27.05
C PRO A 33 -1.96 -2.18 -27.64
N GLU A 34 -0.82 -2.24 -26.96
CA GLU A 34 0.39 -1.50 -27.34
C GLU A 34 1.01 -2.02 -28.64
N THR A 35 0.71 -3.25 -29.08
CA THR A 35 1.13 -3.78 -30.38
C THR A 35 0.53 -2.96 -31.54
N TRP A 36 -0.64 -2.34 -31.33
CA TRP A 36 -1.28 -1.50 -32.32
C TRP A 36 -0.50 -0.22 -32.64
N ASN A 37 0.44 0.17 -31.80
CA ASN A 37 1.40 1.24 -32.12
C ASN A 37 2.21 0.90 -33.38
N ILE A 38 2.39 -0.37 -33.70
CA ILE A 38 3.16 -0.88 -34.84
C ILE A 38 2.24 -1.37 -35.95
N ILE A 39 1.25 -2.23 -35.62
CA ILE A 39 0.44 -2.92 -36.62
C ILE A 39 -0.77 -2.12 -37.10
N HIS A 40 -1.31 -1.20 -36.26
CA HIS A 40 -2.45 -0.34 -36.60
C HIS A 40 -2.22 1.12 -36.20
N PRO A 41 -1.11 1.74 -36.64
CA PRO A 41 -0.72 3.11 -36.22
C PRO A 41 -1.77 4.16 -36.56
N GLU A 42 -2.53 3.99 -37.64
CA GLU A 42 -3.62 4.89 -38.02
C GLU A 42 -4.76 4.90 -37.01
N LYS A 43 -5.03 3.76 -36.37
CA LYS A 43 -6.07 3.66 -35.35
C LYS A 43 -5.69 4.39 -34.08
N ILE A 44 -4.43 4.30 -33.64
CA ILE A 44 -3.94 5.03 -32.50
C ILE A 44 -3.97 6.55 -32.75
N VAL A 45 -3.59 6.99 -33.95
CA VAL A 45 -3.72 8.40 -34.34
C VAL A 45 -5.18 8.85 -34.36
N GLU A 46 -6.10 8.00 -34.88
CA GLU A 46 -7.55 8.26 -34.91
C GLU A 46 -8.14 8.41 -33.51
N LEU A 47 -7.75 7.53 -32.59
CA LEU A 47 -8.15 7.56 -31.18
C LEU A 47 -7.76 8.90 -30.53
N ASN A 48 -6.48 9.23 -30.55
CA ASN A 48 -5.94 10.45 -29.96
C ASN A 48 -6.56 11.70 -30.59
N LYS A 49 -6.74 11.69 -31.92
CA LYS A 49 -7.42 12.76 -32.65
C LYS A 49 -8.86 12.95 -32.18
N GLY A 50 -9.60 11.84 -31.94
CA GLY A 50 -10.97 11.90 -31.47
C GLY A 50 -11.10 12.60 -30.11
N TYR A 51 -10.21 12.31 -29.15
CA TYR A 51 -10.19 12.99 -27.86
C TYR A 51 -9.80 14.46 -27.96
N LEU A 52 -8.81 14.80 -28.78
CA LEU A 52 -8.43 16.20 -29.01
C LEU A 52 -9.58 17.02 -29.67
N GLU A 53 -10.31 16.43 -30.61
CA GLU A 53 -11.48 17.04 -31.25
C GLU A 53 -12.67 17.17 -30.27
N ALA A 54 -12.79 16.26 -29.30
CA ALA A 54 -13.75 16.36 -28.20
C ALA A 54 -13.42 17.50 -27.21
N GLY A 55 -12.21 18.04 -27.27
CA GLY A 55 -11.77 19.19 -26.45
C GLY A 55 -10.83 18.82 -25.31
N CYS A 56 -10.36 17.57 -25.22
CA CYS A 56 -9.38 17.16 -24.21
C CYS A 56 -8.08 17.95 -24.34
N ASP A 57 -7.49 18.30 -23.21
CA ASP A 57 -6.21 19.05 -23.13
C ASP A 57 -5.02 18.11 -23.01
N ILE A 58 -5.22 16.90 -22.54
CA ILE A 58 -4.19 15.90 -22.29
C ILE A 58 -4.65 14.58 -22.91
N ILE A 59 -3.78 13.95 -23.67
CA ILE A 59 -4.00 12.63 -24.28
C ILE A 59 -2.93 11.65 -23.85
N ASN A 60 -3.32 10.42 -23.59
CA ASN A 60 -2.42 9.34 -23.21
C ASN A 60 -1.73 8.75 -24.45
N THR A 61 -0.47 8.38 -24.29
CA THR A 61 0.17 7.42 -25.21
C THR A 61 -0.41 6.03 -24.99
N ASN A 62 -0.48 5.21 -26.03
CA ASN A 62 -0.89 3.82 -25.89
C ASN A 62 0.27 2.96 -25.34
N THR A 63 0.62 3.17 -24.05
CA THR A 63 1.77 2.55 -23.37
C THR A 63 1.45 2.01 -21.98
N PHE A 64 0.18 1.95 -21.60
CA PHE A 64 -0.28 1.51 -20.27
C PHE A 64 0.39 0.22 -19.78
N GLY A 65 0.42 -0.82 -20.61
CA GLY A 65 1.03 -2.10 -20.30
C GLY A 65 2.47 -2.28 -20.84
N ALA A 66 3.05 -1.24 -21.45
CA ALA A 66 4.38 -1.32 -22.05
C ALA A 66 5.46 -1.44 -21.00
N ASN A 67 6.10 -2.60 -20.91
CA ASN A 67 7.27 -2.83 -20.06
C ASN A 67 8.09 -4.03 -20.60
N ARG A 68 9.35 -4.17 -20.16
CA ARG A 68 10.25 -5.24 -20.63
C ARG A 68 9.78 -6.65 -20.31
N LEU A 69 8.87 -6.83 -19.33
CA LEU A 69 8.33 -8.16 -19.01
C LEU A 69 7.34 -8.65 -20.08
N LYS A 70 6.66 -7.71 -20.75
CA LYS A 70 5.71 -7.98 -21.84
C LYS A 70 6.35 -7.83 -23.23
N TYR A 71 7.30 -6.90 -23.38
CA TYR A 71 7.93 -6.52 -24.65
C TYR A 71 9.45 -6.55 -24.56
N PRO A 72 10.08 -7.72 -24.33
CA PRO A 72 11.52 -7.81 -24.10
C PRO A 72 12.38 -7.37 -25.30
N ASP A 73 11.85 -7.49 -26.53
CA ASP A 73 12.64 -7.29 -27.76
C ASP A 73 12.38 -5.92 -28.44
N ASN A 74 11.23 -5.26 -28.19
CA ASN A 74 10.81 -4.09 -28.98
C ASN A 74 10.17 -2.96 -28.14
N LEU A 75 10.45 -2.89 -26.85
CA LEU A 75 9.88 -1.90 -25.93
C LEU A 75 10.15 -0.45 -26.38
N GLU A 76 11.41 -0.12 -26.76
CA GLU A 76 11.76 1.23 -27.21
C GLU A 76 10.95 1.64 -28.46
N GLU A 77 10.77 0.72 -29.41
CA GLU A 77 9.97 0.97 -30.61
C GLU A 77 8.51 1.25 -30.27
N ILE A 78 7.90 0.41 -29.45
CA ILE A 78 6.50 0.56 -29.00
C ILE A 78 6.27 1.91 -28.35
N VAL A 79 7.11 2.28 -27.37
CA VAL A 79 6.96 3.54 -26.63
C VAL A 79 7.21 4.75 -27.52
N THR A 80 8.26 4.70 -28.36
CA THR A 80 8.58 5.79 -29.27
C THR A 80 7.46 6.03 -30.27
N LYS A 81 6.89 4.95 -30.84
CA LYS A 81 5.78 5.03 -31.80
C LYS A 81 4.51 5.58 -31.15
N ALA A 82 4.20 5.18 -29.93
CA ALA A 82 3.04 5.70 -29.20
C ALA A 82 3.11 7.23 -29.05
N VAL A 83 4.27 7.77 -28.65
CA VAL A 83 4.47 9.23 -28.53
C VAL A 83 4.41 9.92 -29.93
N GLU A 84 4.99 9.30 -30.96
CA GLU A 84 4.92 9.82 -32.33
C GLU A 84 3.47 9.91 -32.85
N HIS A 85 2.63 8.92 -32.53
CA HIS A 85 1.21 8.92 -32.93
C HIS A 85 0.41 10.01 -32.21
N ALA A 86 0.64 10.20 -30.91
CA ALA A 86 0.03 11.29 -30.16
C ALA A 86 0.45 12.67 -30.71
N LYS A 87 1.74 12.86 -31.02
CA LYS A 87 2.23 14.07 -31.68
C LYS A 87 1.56 14.32 -33.05
N LYS A 88 1.41 13.27 -33.85
CA LYS A 88 0.75 13.35 -35.15
C LYS A 88 -0.73 13.73 -35.02
N ALA A 89 -1.44 13.16 -34.02
CA ALA A 89 -2.82 13.55 -33.73
C ALA A 89 -2.92 15.03 -33.32
N ARG A 90 -2.01 15.50 -32.46
CA ARG A 90 -1.89 16.90 -32.03
C ARG A 90 -1.65 17.85 -33.22
N GLU A 91 -0.79 17.48 -34.17
CA GLU A 91 -0.54 18.24 -35.38
C GLU A 91 -1.77 18.27 -36.29
N LEU A 92 -2.41 17.14 -36.56
CA LEU A 92 -3.59 17.00 -37.41
C LEU A 92 -4.79 17.81 -36.91
N THR A 93 -4.96 17.96 -35.60
CA THR A 93 -6.05 18.72 -34.98
C THR A 93 -5.73 20.20 -34.79
N GLY A 94 -4.47 20.59 -34.98
CA GLY A 94 -4.00 21.97 -34.73
C GLY A 94 -3.97 22.34 -33.23
N ARG A 95 -4.11 21.36 -32.28
CA ARG A 95 -4.10 21.56 -30.85
C ARG A 95 -2.66 21.62 -30.31
N ALA A 96 -1.90 22.61 -30.76
CA ALA A 96 -0.51 22.83 -30.32
C ALA A 96 -0.37 23.04 -28.80
N ASP A 97 -1.47 23.40 -28.13
CA ASP A 97 -1.59 23.57 -26.66
C ASP A 97 -1.80 22.28 -25.88
N ALA A 98 -2.23 21.22 -26.57
CA ALA A 98 -2.49 19.92 -25.90
C ALA A 98 -1.20 19.24 -25.44
N LEU A 99 -1.29 18.50 -24.36
CA LEU A 99 -0.19 17.78 -23.72
C LEU A 99 -0.27 16.29 -24.03
N ILE A 100 0.89 15.65 -24.11
CA ILE A 100 1.02 14.21 -24.33
C ILE A 100 1.51 13.57 -23.03
N ALA A 101 0.68 12.74 -22.42
CA ALA A 101 1.00 12.00 -21.23
C ALA A 101 1.61 10.64 -21.58
N LEU A 102 2.81 10.38 -21.09
CA LEU A 102 3.39 9.04 -21.10
C LEU A 102 2.64 8.20 -20.06
N ASP A 103 1.86 7.26 -20.51
CA ASP A 103 0.97 6.44 -19.71
C ASP A 103 1.67 5.17 -19.20
N LEU A 104 1.67 4.96 -17.88
CA LEU A 104 2.34 3.88 -17.18
C LEU A 104 1.35 3.19 -16.24
N GLY A 105 0.99 1.96 -16.55
CA GLY A 105 0.20 1.10 -15.68
C GLY A 105 1.04 0.16 -14.81
N PRO A 106 0.39 -0.69 -14.00
CA PRO A 106 1.06 -1.70 -13.18
C PRO A 106 1.85 -2.71 -14.03
N THR A 107 2.97 -3.22 -13.49
CA THR A 107 3.77 -4.28 -14.13
C THR A 107 3.01 -5.60 -14.27
N GLY A 108 1.97 -5.80 -13.45
CA GLY A 108 1.24 -7.06 -13.34
C GLY A 108 1.93 -8.08 -12.40
N LYS A 109 2.93 -7.62 -11.64
CA LYS A 109 3.66 -8.41 -10.66
C LYS A 109 3.49 -7.82 -9.26
N LEU A 110 3.47 -8.68 -8.24
CA LEU A 110 3.64 -8.23 -6.85
C LEU A 110 5.13 -8.09 -6.52
N LEU A 111 5.45 -7.05 -5.76
CA LEU A 111 6.78 -6.82 -5.26
C LEU A 111 7.08 -7.70 -4.04
N GLU A 112 8.37 -8.00 -3.81
CA GLU A 112 8.82 -8.64 -2.56
C GLU A 112 8.38 -7.86 -1.30
N PRO A 113 7.98 -8.54 -0.22
CA PRO A 113 8.02 -9.99 0.00
C PRO A 113 6.74 -10.74 -0.44
N LEU A 114 5.79 -10.08 -1.08
CA LEU A 114 4.50 -10.64 -1.47
C LEU A 114 4.56 -11.38 -2.82
N GLY A 115 5.48 -10.98 -3.68
CA GLY A 115 5.73 -11.55 -5.00
C GLY A 115 7.20 -11.83 -5.24
N ASP A 116 7.57 -11.94 -6.51
CA ASP A 116 8.90 -12.30 -6.99
C ASP A 116 9.70 -11.13 -7.59
N LEU A 117 9.09 -9.93 -7.69
CA LEU A 117 9.74 -8.75 -8.25
C LEU A 117 10.40 -7.92 -7.14
N SER A 118 11.69 -7.66 -7.25
CA SER A 118 12.37 -6.77 -6.31
C SER A 118 11.93 -5.31 -6.53
N PHE A 119 12.04 -4.48 -5.48
CA PHE A 119 11.69 -3.06 -5.58
C PHE A 119 12.56 -2.32 -6.60
N ASP A 120 13.88 -2.59 -6.60
CA ASP A 120 14.80 -1.92 -7.51
C ASP A 120 14.60 -2.40 -8.96
N ASP A 121 14.31 -3.70 -9.20
CA ASP A 121 13.93 -4.17 -10.53
C ASP A 121 12.64 -3.50 -11.03
N ALA A 122 11.68 -3.24 -10.15
CA ALA A 122 10.48 -2.51 -10.52
C ALA A 122 10.81 -1.05 -10.91
N VAL A 123 11.67 -0.37 -10.16
CA VAL A 123 12.17 0.97 -10.52
C VAL A 123 12.82 0.94 -11.90
N ASP A 124 13.69 -0.03 -12.16
CA ASP A 124 14.39 -0.16 -13.44
C ASP A 124 13.43 -0.44 -14.62
N ILE A 125 12.39 -1.25 -14.40
CA ILE A 125 11.34 -1.51 -15.40
C ILE A 125 10.62 -0.23 -15.80
N TYR A 126 10.23 0.60 -14.83
CA TYR A 126 9.59 1.88 -15.12
C TYR A 126 10.56 2.89 -15.74
N ALA A 127 11.80 2.92 -15.28
CA ALA A 127 12.83 3.82 -15.78
C ALA A 127 13.05 3.68 -17.29
N GLU A 128 13.10 2.45 -17.81
CA GLU A 128 13.26 2.20 -19.26
C GLU A 128 12.14 2.86 -20.07
N VAL A 129 10.89 2.68 -19.68
CA VAL A 129 9.73 3.28 -20.39
C VAL A 129 9.76 4.81 -20.32
N ILE A 130 10.10 5.32 -19.13
CA ILE A 130 10.19 6.77 -18.87
C ILE A 130 11.29 7.41 -19.74
N GLU A 131 12.46 6.78 -19.80
CA GLU A 131 13.57 7.28 -20.63
C GLU A 131 13.20 7.30 -22.13
N TYR A 132 12.59 6.22 -22.64
CA TYR A 132 12.14 6.17 -24.04
C TYR A 132 11.06 7.20 -24.33
N GLY A 133 10.04 7.32 -23.47
CA GLY A 133 8.95 8.28 -23.63
C GLY A 133 9.40 9.75 -23.53
N THR A 134 10.29 10.04 -22.58
CA THR A 134 10.90 11.39 -22.41
C THR A 134 11.74 11.75 -23.62
N LYS A 135 12.60 10.84 -24.10
CA LYS A 135 13.40 11.01 -25.31
C LYS A 135 12.53 11.20 -26.56
N ALA A 136 11.43 10.49 -26.67
CA ALA A 136 10.45 10.64 -27.73
C ALA A 136 9.68 11.96 -27.64
N GLY A 137 9.68 12.63 -26.48
CA GLY A 137 9.15 13.98 -26.23
C GLY A 137 7.69 13.96 -25.77
N ALA A 138 7.36 13.16 -24.79
CA ALA A 138 6.19 13.30 -23.94
C ALA A 138 6.28 14.61 -23.13
N ASP A 139 5.14 15.12 -22.67
CA ASP A 139 5.03 16.40 -21.95
C ASP A 139 4.80 16.21 -20.44
N VAL A 140 4.22 15.05 -20.03
CA VAL A 140 3.90 14.69 -18.65
C VAL A 140 3.96 13.18 -18.48
N ILE A 141 4.26 12.70 -17.28
CA ILE A 141 4.21 11.28 -16.91
C ILE A 141 2.93 11.04 -16.12
N LEU A 142 2.12 10.07 -16.57
CA LEU A 142 0.98 9.54 -15.83
C LEU A 142 1.29 8.12 -15.37
N ILE A 143 1.24 7.92 -14.06
CA ILE A 143 1.28 6.59 -13.43
C ILE A 143 -0.14 6.29 -13.00
N GLU A 144 -0.84 5.37 -13.68
CA GLU A 144 -2.27 5.18 -13.42
C GLU A 144 -2.67 3.75 -13.04
N THR A 145 -3.88 3.65 -12.49
CA THR A 145 -4.52 2.35 -12.15
C THR A 145 -3.71 1.53 -11.13
N MET A 146 -2.94 2.21 -10.29
CA MET A 146 -2.06 1.54 -9.34
C MET A 146 -2.86 0.91 -8.19
N GLN A 147 -2.62 -0.38 -7.95
CA GLN A 147 -3.33 -1.20 -6.96
C GLN A 147 -2.50 -1.44 -5.69
N ASP A 148 -1.19 -1.18 -5.77
CA ASP A 148 -0.22 -1.36 -4.68
C ASP A 148 0.58 -0.07 -4.46
N SER A 149 0.59 0.40 -3.21
CA SER A 149 1.35 1.61 -2.83
C SER A 149 2.87 1.44 -2.94
N TYR A 150 3.37 0.20 -2.86
CA TYR A 150 4.81 -0.06 -2.98
C TYR A 150 5.27 0.01 -4.44
N GLU A 151 4.51 -0.59 -5.35
CA GLU A 151 4.73 -0.47 -6.78
C GLU A 151 4.54 0.98 -7.26
N LEU A 152 3.51 1.67 -6.78
CA LEU A 152 3.29 3.10 -7.02
C LEU A 152 4.52 3.93 -6.65
N LYS A 153 5.11 3.68 -5.47
CA LYS A 153 6.34 4.36 -5.05
C LYS A 153 7.51 4.07 -5.97
N ALA A 154 7.69 2.83 -6.41
CA ALA A 154 8.76 2.46 -7.36
C ALA A 154 8.62 3.23 -8.68
N ALA A 155 7.41 3.31 -9.24
CA ALA A 155 7.13 4.06 -10.47
C ALA A 155 7.38 5.57 -10.31
N VAL A 156 6.95 6.16 -9.17
CA VAL A 156 7.20 7.58 -8.89
C VAL A 156 8.69 7.87 -8.73
N LEU A 157 9.45 7.01 -8.02
CA LEU A 157 10.90 7.18 -7.90
C LEU A 157 11.60 7.05 -9.24
N ALA A 158 11.22 6.08 -10.07
CA ALA A 158 11.72 5.97 -11.44
C ALA A 158 11.49 7.27 -12.23
N ALA A 159 10.27 7.83 -12.15
CA ALA A 159 9.94 9.08 -12.84
C ALA A 159 10.79 10.27 -12.36
N LYS A 160 11.02 10.37 -11.03
CA LYS A 160 11.81 11.46 -10.44
C LYS A 160 13.33 11.29 -10.64
N GLU A 161 13.82 10.07 -10.75
CA GLU A 161 15.25 9.77 -10.95
C GLU A 161 15.67 9.85 -12.42
N HIS A 162 14.74 9.60 -13.38
CA HIS A 162 15.06 9.47 -14.80
C HIS A 162 14.39 10.52 -15.71
N SER A 163 13.65 11.49 -15.16
CA SER A 163 13.00 12.54 -15.95
C SER A 163 12.76 13.81 -15.14
N ASP A 164 12.76 14.96 -15.83
CA ASP A 164 12.37 16.26 -15.27
C ASP A 164 10.90 16.61 -15.61
N LEU A 165 10.16 15.71 -16.26
CA LEU A 165 8.76 15.92 -16.61
C LEU A 165 7.88 16.00 -15.37
N PRO A 166 6.75 16.74 -15.43
CA PRO A 166 5.72 16.66 -14.40
C PRO A 166 5.24 15.23 -14.20
N VAL A 167 4.98 14.85 -12.96
CA VAL A 167 4.54 13.49 -12.59
C VAL A 167 3.17 13.54 -11.96
N CYS A 168 2.23 12.81 -12.56
CA CYS A 168 0.88 12.58 -12.05
C CYS A 168 0.72 11.12 -11.66
N ALA A 169 -0.08 10.85 -10.62
CA ALA A 169 -0.37 9.47 -10.24
C ALA A 169 -1.84 9.29 -9.83
N THR A 170 -2.46 8.22 -10.32
CA THR A 170 -3.80 7.81 -9.94
C THR A 170 -3.83 6.36 -9.47
N VAL A 171 -4.71 6.09 -8.53
CA VAL A 171 -4.86 4.78 -7.90
C VAL A 171 -6.29 4.28 -8.04
N VAL A 172 -6.46 2.99 -7.78
CA VAL A 172 -7.78 2.36 -7.73
C VAL A 172 -8.10 1.90 -6.31
N PHE A 173 -9.36 2.03 -5.93
CA PHE A 173 -9.90 1.52 -4.68
C PHE A 173 -11.04 0.55 -4.95
N ASP A 174 -11.22 -0.38 -4.02
CA ASP A 174 -12.43 -1.20 -3.95
C ASP A 174 -13.62 -0.39 -3.40
N GLU A 175 -14.80 -1.00 -3.35
CA GLU A 175 -16.03 -0.37 -2.82
C GLU A 175 -15.90 0.09 -1.35
N LYS A 176 -14.92 -0.40 -0.60
CA LYS A 176 -14.64 -0.02 0.79
C LYS A 176 -13.59 1.11 0.89
N GLY A 177 -13.07 1.57 -0.23
CA GLY A 177 -12.01 2.59 -0.29
C GLY A 177 -10.65 2.06 0.11
N LYS A 178 -10.31 0.83 -0.30
CA LYS A 178 -9.02 0.19 -0.06
C LYS A 178 -8.34 -0.20 -1.37
N MET A 179 -7.05 0.02 -1.45
CA MET A 179 -6.19 -0.61 -2.47
C MET A 179 -6.07 -2.12 -2.21
N LEU A 180 -5.60 -2.88 -3.17
CA LEU A 180 -5.37 -4.32 -3.05
C LEU A 180 -4.52 -4.69 -1.82
N THR A 181 -3.49 -3.89 -1.54
CA THR A 181 -2.58 -4.10 -0.39
C THR A 181 -3.03 -3.37 0.89
N GLY A 182 -4.21 -2.75 0.88
CA GLY A 182 -4.84 -2.15 2.06
C GLY A 182 -4.72 -0.62 2.16
N GLY A 183 -4.03 0.04 1.22
CA GLY A 183 -3.88 1.50 1.20
C GLY A 183 -5.22 2.23 1.22
N THR A 184 -5.28 3.34 1.94
CA THR A 184 -6.46 4.21 2.06
C THR A 184 -6.27 5.50 1.29
N PRO A 185 -7.33 6.26 0.96
CA PRO A 185 -7.17 7.59 0.37
C PRO A 185 -6.20 8.48 1.14
N GLU A 186 -6.26 8.47 2.47
CA GLU A 186 -5.38 9.28 3.33
C GLU A 186 -3.91 8.82 3.27
N SER A 187 -3.66 7.49 3.28
CA SER A 187 -2.29 6.96 3.20
C SER A 187 -1.65 7.21 1.84
N VAL A 188 -2.43 7.10 0.76
CA VAL A 188 -1.98 7.38 -0.60
C VAL A 188 -1.65 8.86 -0.80
N VAL A 189 -2.53 9.76 -0.34
CA VAL A 189 -2.27 11.21 -0.42
C VAL A 189 -0.98 11.56 0.32
N ALA A 190 -0.81 11.08 1.56
CA ALA A 190 0.38 11.39 2.34
C ALA A 190 1.67 10.84 1.71
N LEU A 191 1.63 9.63 1.13
CA LEU A 191 2.75 9.04 0.39
C LEU A 191 3.12 9.90 -0.83
N LEU A 192 2.15 10.21 -1.67
CA LEU A 192 2.37 10.91 -2.94
C LEU A 192 2.78 12.38 -2.74
N GLU A 193 2.19 13.06 -1.75
CA GLU A 193 2.64 14.40 -1.35
C GLU A 193 4.07 14.40 -0.80
N GLY A 194 4.42 13.37 -0.02
CA GLY A 194 5.80 13.17 0.44
C GLY A 194 6.79 13.01 -0.71
N LEU A 195 6.38 12.37 -1.81
CA LEU A 195 7.17 12.21 -3.02
C LEU A 195 7.10 13.40 -3.98
N HIS A 196 6.43 14.49 -3.58
CA HIS A 196 6.34 15.75 -4.34
C HIS A 196 5.87 15.59 -5.77
N ILE A 197 4.80 14.82 -6.01
CA ILE A 197 4.18 14.73 -7.33
C ILE A 197 3.35 15.99 -7.63
N ASP A 198 3.05 16.21 -8.92
CA ASP A 198 2.39 17.42 -9.35
C ASP A 198 0.86 17.36 -9.29
N ALA A 199 0.29 16.17 -9.46
CA ALA A 199 -1.13 15.91 -9.26
C ALA A 199 -1.35 14.44 -8.87
N LEU A 200 -2.38 14.17 -8.07
CA LEU A 200 -2.74 12.82 -7.60
C LEU A 200 -4.23 12.58 -7.76
N GLY A 201 -4.65 11.33 -7.76
CA GLY A 201 -6.07 11.09 -7.92
C GLY A 201 -6.50 9.66 -7.94
N ILE A 202 -7.67 9.47 -8.54
CA ILE A 202 -8.35 8.18 -8.64
C ILE A 202 -8.82 7.97 -10.08
N ASN A 203 -8.66 6.76 -10.57
CA ASN A 203 -9.15 6.36 -11.90
C ASN A 203 -9.72 4.95 -11.87
N CYS A 204 -10.42 4.57 -12.92
CA CYS A 204 -10.87 3.21 -13.22
C CYS A 204 -11.67 2.54 -12.07
N SER A 205 -11.84 1.22 -12.12
CA SER A 205 -12.56 0.30 -11.20
C SER A 205 -14.03 0.61 -11.01
N LEU A 206 -14.39 1.85 -10.70
CA LEU A 206 -15.72 2.29 -10.30
C LEU A 206 -16.20 3.45 -11.19
N GLY A 207 -17.52 3.68 -11.19
CA GLY A 207 -18.13 4.83 -11.84
C GLY A 207 -18.07 6.11 -10.99
N PRO A 208 -18.48 7.28 -11.56
CA PRO A 208 -18.42 8.57 -10.88
C PRO A 208 -19.14 8.59 -9.53
N THR A 209 -20.31 8.01 -9.46
CA THR A 209 -21.13 7.96 -8.23
C THR A 209 -20.43 7.22 -7.10
N GLN A 210 -19.80 6.08 -7.40
CA GLN A 210 -19.14 5.22 -6.41
C GLN A 210 -17.81 5.81 -5.92
N ILE A 211 -17.04 6.49 -6.77
CA ILE A 211 -15.75 7.07 -6.37
C ILE A 211 -15.88 8.39 -5.61
N LYS A 212 -16.98 9.11 -5.75
CA LYS A 212 -17.20 10.44 -5.15
C LYS A 212 -16.86 10.49 -3.65
N PRO A 213 -17.28 9.53 -2.79
CA PRO A 213 -16.90 9.54 -1.36
C PRO A 213 -15.38 9.43 -1.14
N PHE A 214 -14.64 8.75 -2.01
CA PHE A 214 -13.18 8.63 -1.90
C PHE A 214 -12.49 9.91 -2.37
N VAL A 215 -13.01 10.55 -3.42
CA VAL A 215 -12.56 11.88 -3.87
C VAL A 215 -12.72 12.89 -2.74
N GLU A 216 -13.86 12.92 -2.04
CA GLU A 216 -14.10 13.79 -0.90
C GLU A 216 -13.09 13.54 0.25
N ARG A 217 -12.74 12.27 0.53
CA ARG A 217 -11.71 11.91 1.51
C ARG A 217 -10.34 12.41 1.09
N MET A 218 -9.95 12.24 -0.20
CA MET A 218 -8.68 12.74 -0.72
C MET A 218 -8.59 14.26 -0.63
N ILE A 219 -9.60 14.98 -1.09
CA ILE A 219 -9.66 16.46 -1.03
C ILE A 219 -9.54 16.99 0.41
N LYS A 220 -10.13 16.28 1.37
CA LYS A 220 -10.09 16.67 2.78
C LYS A 220 -8.65 16.72 3.32
N VAL A 221 -7.75 15.89 2.83
CA VAL A 221 -6.37 15.75 3.33
C VAL A 221 -5.30 16.22 2.33
N SER A 222 -5.63 16.37 1.05
CA SER A 222 -4.68 16.77 0.02
C SER A 222 -4.47 18.27 -0.09
N SER A 223 -3.21 18.68 -0.25
CA SER A 223 -2.77 20.01 -0.69
C SER A 223 -2.39 20.03 -2.17
N THR A 224 -2.37 18.87 -2.81
CA THR A 224 -1.99 18.66 -4.21
C THR A 224 -3.24 18.59 -5.07
N PRO A 225 -3.22 19.11 -6.33
CA PRO A 225 -4.34 19.02 -7.26
C PRO A 225 -4.83 17.59 -7.46
N ILE A 226 -6.16 17.42 -7.54
CA ILE A 226 -6.80 16.10 -7.67
C ILE A 226 -7.22 15.82 -9.11
N ILE A 227 -6.91 14.61 -9.59
CA ILE A 227 -7.32 14.03 -10.87
C ILE A 227 -8.43 13.01 -10.62
N VAL A 228 -9.49 13.07 -11.44
CA VAL A 228 -10.60 12.12 -11.38
C VAL A 228 -10.95 11.64 -12.78
N THR A 229 -10.67 10.36 -13.06
CA THR A 229 -10.89 9.72 -14.37
C THR A 229 -11.60 8.36 -14.21
N PRO A 230 -12.93 8.37 -13.89
CA PRO A 230 -13.68 7.16 -13.62
C PRO A 230 -14.07 6.38 -14.88
N ASN A 231 -14.54 5.15 -14.69
CA ASN A 231 -15.22 4.38 -15.72
C ASN A 231 -16.58 5.01 -16.09
N ALA A 232 -17.14 4.64 -17.24
CA ALA A 232 -18.50 5.00 -17.64
C ALA A 232 -19.59 4.25 -16.85
N GLY A 233 -19.48 4.23 -15.51
CA GLY A 233 -20.27 3.39 -14.62
C GLY A 233 -19.59 2.06 -14.30
N LEU A 234 -20.39 1.05 -13.90
CA LEU A 234 -19.87 -0.29 -13.61
C LEU A 234 -19.85 -1.16 -14.86
N PRO A 235 -18.81 -2.01 -15.04
CA PRO A 235 -18.78 -2.94 -16.17
C PRO A 235 -19.90 -3.95 -16.06
N GLN A 236 -20.62 -4.13 -17.15
CA GLN A 236 -21.66 -5.14 -17.34
C GLN A 236 -21.28 -6.01 -18.53
N THR A 237 -21.91 -7.17 -18.63
CA THR A 237 -21.66 -8.06 -19.76
C THR A 237 -22.98 -8.35 -20.45
N ASP A 238 -23.04 -8.22 -21.79
CA ASP A 238 -24.22 -8.55 -22.57
C ASP A 238 -24.37 -10.06 -22.83
N ASP A 239 -25.47 -10.45 -23.47
CA ASP A 239 -25.78 -11.85 -23.80
C ASP A 239 -24.76 -12.46 -24.78
N GLU A 240 -23.99 -11.63 -25.51
CA GLU A 240 -22.97 -12.06 -26.47
C GLU A 240 -21.56 -12.11 -25.87
N GLY A 241 -21.42 -11.75 -24.58
CA GLY A 241 -20.14 -11.77 -23.85
C GLY A 241 -19.34 -10.47 -23.97
N HIS A 242 -19.88 -9.43 -24.57
CA HIS A 242 -19.21 -8.15 -24.68
C HIS A 242 -19.38 -7.32 -23.42
N THR A 243 -18.29 -6.71 -22.98
CA THR A 243 -18.34 -5.77 -21.85
C THR A 243 -18.92 -4.44 -22.32
N TYR A 244 -19.94 -3.96 -21.63
CA TYR A 244 -20.45 -2.60 -21.75
C TYR A 244 -20.50 -1.94 -20.38
N TYR A 245 -20.72 -0.63 -20.35
CA TYR A 245 -20.81 0.13 -19.11
C TYR A 245 -22.22 0.70 -18.96
N ASP A 246 -22.75 0.70 -17.73
CA ASP A 246 -24.16 0.94 -17.45
C ASP A 246 -24.57 2.43 -17.45
N MET A 247 -23.62 3.35 -17.65
CA MET A 247 -23.87 4.80 -17.63
C MET A 247 -23.71 5.38 -19.03
N ASN A 248 -24.69 6.14 -19.51
CA ASN A 248 -24.59 6.86 -20.77
C ASN A 248 -23.84 8.20 -20.63
N ALA A 249 -23.51 8.85 -21.75
CA ALA A 249 -22.67 10.07 -21.77
C ALA A 249 -23.31 11.27 -21.07
N ASP A 250 -24.65 11.40 -21.10
CA ASP A 250 -25.33 12.51 -20.41
C ASP A 250 -25.34 12.32 -18.88
N GLU A 251 -25.61 11.11 -18.42
CA GLU A 251 -25.53 10.73 -17.01
C GLU A 251 -24.12 10.91 -16.47
N PHE A 252 -23.11 10.39 -17.19
CA PHE A 252 -21.70 10.54 -16.84
C PHE A 252 -21.31 12.01 -16.70
N ALA A 253 -21.63 12.84 -17.70
CA ALA A 253 -21.30 14.27 -17.67
C ALA A 253 -21.99 15.00 -16.50
N SER A 254 -23.21 14.61 -16.13
CA SER A 254 -23.92 15.17 -14.99
C SER A 254 -23.23 14.83 -13.66
N GLU A 255 -22.83 13.58 -13.45
CA GLU A 255 -22.08 13.13 -12.27
C GLU A 255 -20.69 13.78 -12.20
N MET A 256 -20.00 13.89 -13.35
CA MET A 256 -18.69 14.55 -13.41
C MET A 256 -18.77 16.04 -13.08
N LYS A 257 -19.88 16.71 -13.40
CA LYS A 257 -20.15 18.08 -12.97
C LYS A 257 -20.30 18.18 -11.45
N GLU A 258 -20.93 17.20 -10.79
CA GLU A 258 -20.99 17.16 -9.34
C GLU A 258 -19.61 16.97 -8.72
N ILE A 259 -18.79 16.08 -9.30
CA ILE A 259 -17.41 15.90 -8.88
C ILE A 259 -16.59 17.18 -9.07
N ALA A 260 -16.77 17.89 -10.19
CA ALA A 260 -16.13 19.19 -10.41
C ALA A 260 -16.40 20.19 -9.29
N SER A 261 -17.61 20.18 -8.71
CA SER A 261 -17.97 21.07 -7.60
C SER A 261 -17.23 20.79 -6.28
N LEU A 262 -16.49 19.66 -6.17
CA LEU A 262 -15.73 19.28 -4.99
C LEU A 262 -14.32 19.89 -4.92
N ASN A 263 -13.97 20.79 -5.86
CA ASN A 263 -12.62 21.35 -5.97
C ASN A 263 -11.56 20.34 -6.43
N VAL A 264 -11.89 19.56 -7.45
CA VAL A 264 -10.95 18.81 -8.26
C VAL A 264 -10.37 19.68 -9.37
N HIS A 265 -9.29 19.27 -10.03
CA HIS A 265 -8.56 20.14 -10.96
C HIS A 265 -8.45 19.54 -12.35
N VAL A 266 -8.48 18.21 -12.45
CA VAL A 266 -8.38 17.49 -13.70
C VAL A 266 -9.49 16.46 -13.77
N LEU A 267 -10.25 16.47 -14.85
CA LEU A 267 -11.32 15.54 -15.15
C LEU A 267 -11.04 14.81 -16.46
N GLY A 268 -11.41 13.55 -16.48
CA GLY A 268 -11.31 12.73 -17.67
C GLY A 268 -12.19 11.51 -17.56
N GLY A 269 -11.85 10.47 -18.27
CA GLY A 269 -12.53 9.19 -18.22
C GLY A 269 -11.55 8.03 -18.23
N CYS A 270 -12.04 6.83 -17.99
CA CYS A 270 -11.31 5.59 -18.13
C CYS A 270 -12.16 4.60 -18.94
N CYS A 271 -12.21 3.33 -18.58
CA CYS A 271 -12.90 2.31 -19.34
C CYS A 271 -14.36 2.65 -19.65
N GLY A 272 -14.79 2.38 -20.87
CA GLY A 272 -16.14 2.65 -21.37
C GLY A 272 -16.40 4.09 -21.82
N THR A 273 -15.55 5.07 -21.45
CA THR A 273 -15.71 6.45 -21.92
C THR A 273 -15.15 6.61 -23.33
N THR A 274 -15.80 7.46 -24.14
CA THR A 274 -15.46 7.78 -25.52
C THR A 274 -15.30 9.29 -25.68
N PRO A 275 -14.86 9.80 -26.84
CA PRO A 275 -14.85 11.24 -27.11
C PRO A 275 -16.18 11.95 -26.85
N GLU A 276 -17.32 11.28 -27.06
CA GLU A 276 -18.64 11.84 -26.76
C GLU A 276 -18.82 12.14 -25.25
N TYR A 277 -18.41 11.23 -24.38
CA TYR A 277 -18.51 11.38 -22.90
C TYR A 277 -17.70 12.60 -22.45
N LEU A 278 -16.48 12.73 -22.98
CA LEU A 278 -15.59 13.83 -22.62
C LEU A 278 -16.10 15.16 -23.19
N SER A 279 -16.58 15.20 -24.44
CA SER A 279 -17.15 16.40 -25.03
C SER A 279 -18.32 16.95 -24.19
N LYS A 280 -19.26 16.07 -23.77
CA LYS A 280 -20.40 16.48 -22.91
C LYS A 280 -19.95 16.92 -21.53
N THR A 281 -18.97 16.25 -20.94
CA THR A 281 -18.39 16.66 -19.63
C THR A 281 -17.74 18.03 -19.73
N ILE A 282 -16.94 18.26 -20.75
CA ILE A 282 -16.27 19.54 -21.02
C ILE A 282 -17.30 20.67 -21.19
N GLU A 283 -18.37 20.41 -21.94
CA GLU A 283 -19.44 21.40 -22.14
C GLU A 283 -20.08 21.86 -20.82
N LEU A 284 -20.28 20.92 -19.88
CA LEU A 284 -20.91 21.20 -18.60
C LEU A 284 -19.98 21.81 -17.53
N VAL A 285 -18.65 21.65 -17.69
CA VAL A 285 -17.68 21.96 -16.62
C VAL A 285 -16.76 23.14 -16.98
N LYS A 286 -16.39 23.34 -18.22
CA LYS A 286 -15.36 24.31 -18.65
C LYS A 286 -15.55 25.73 -18.16
N ASP A 287 -16.80 26.17 -17.96
CA ASP A 287 -17.16 27.51 -17.52
C ASP A 287 -17.38 27.61 -15.98
N LEU A 288 -17.21 26.50 -15.24
CA LEU A 288 -17.28 26.51 -13.78
C LEU A 288 -16.01 27.17 -13.21
N PRO A 289 -16.13 27.87 -12.07
CA PRO A 289 -14.95 28.42 -11.41
C PRO A 289 -14.02 27.29 -10.94
N ILE A 290 -12.72 27.53 -11.05
CA ILE A 290 -11.70 26.66 -10.46
C ILE A 290 -11.00 27.42 -9.32
N GLU A 291 -10.80 26.75 -8.20
CA GLU A 291 -10.08 27.29 -7.06
C GLU A 291 -8.78 26.51 -6.85
N PRO A 292 -7.68 27.15 -6.46
CA PRO A 292 -6.44 26.44 -6.14
C PRO A 292 -6.66 25.41 -5.02
N PRO A 293 -5.85 24.35 -4.95
CA PRO A 293 -5.91 23.41 -3.84
C PRO A 293 -5.75 24.11 -2.49
N VAL A 294 -6.58 23.74 -1.52
CA VAL A 294 -6.47 24.28 -0.17
C VAL A 294 -5.30 23.63 0.56
N LYS A 295 -4.29 24.43 0.90
CA LYS A 295 -3.13 23.95 1.63
C LYS A 295 -3.54 23.38 3.00
N LYS A 296 -3.16 22.12 3.28
CA LYS A 296 -3.40 21.45 4.55
C LYS A 296 -2.14 21.49 5.42
N ASN A 297 -2.32 21.89 6.68
CA ASN A 297 -1.24 21.88 7.65
C ASN A 297 -1.35 20.63 8.54
N MET A 298 -1.31 19.46 7.92
CA MET A 298 -1.42 18.16 8.60
C MET A 298 -0.07 17.46 8.57
N SER A 299 0.41 17.04 9.72
CA SER A 299 1.59 16.19 9.85
C SER A 299 1.14 14.75 9.87
N VAL A 300 1.51 13.97 8.85
CA VAL A 300 1.04 12.58 8.69
C VAL A 300 2.19 11.67 8.33
N VAL A 301 2.30 10.56 9.05
CA VAL A 301 3.15 9.41 8.69
C VAL A 301 2.28 8.24 8.30
N THR A 302 2.76 7.40 7.37
CA THR A 302 1.97 6.26 6.89
C THR A 302 2.79 4.99 6.78
N SER A 303 2.11 3.87 6.94
CA SER A 303 2.54 2.59 6.39
C SER A 303 1.88 2.35 5.03
N PHE A 304 1.94 1.13 4.53
CA PHE A 304 1.23 0.71 3.33
C PHE A 304 -0.30 0.81 3.45
N SER A 305 -0.87 0.79 4.66
CA SER A 305 -2.32 0.70 4.89
C SER A 305 -2.88 1.69 5.91
N GLN A 306 -2.05 2.25 6.78
CA GLN A 306 -2.47 3.15 7.85
C GLN A 306 -1.86 4.54 7.70
N ALA A 307 -2.64 5.57 8.04
CA ALA A 307 -2.19 6.94 8.17
C ALA A 307 -2.35 7.37 9.64
N VAL A 308 -1.29 7.89 10.23
CA VAL A 308 -1.25 8.41 11.60
C VAL A 308 -1.02 9.92 11.54
N GLU A 309 -2.03 10.68 11.91
CA GLU A 309 -1.94 12.13 12.02
C GLU A 309 -1.31 12.52 13.36
N ILE A 310 -0.31 13.38 13.31
CA ILE A 310 0.39 13.95 14.48
C ILE A 310 -0.25 15.30 14.81
N GLY A 311 -0.72 15.47 16.03
CA GLY A 311 -1.26 16.75 16.53
C GLY A 311 -2.61 16.66 17.23
N PRO A 312 -3.65 16.01 16.65
CA PRO A 312 -4.99 15.99 17.28
C PRO A 312 -4.98 15.33 18.66
N LYS A 313 -4.21 14.28 18.84
CA LYS A 313 -3.95 13.64 20.15
C LYS A 313 -2.50 13.13 20.22
N PRO A 314 -1.92 12.96 21.44
CA PRO A 314 -0.58 12.45 21.56
C PRO A 314 -0.42 11.07 20.91
N VAL A 315 0.62 10.90 20.10
CA VAL A 315 0.95 9.66 19.39
C VAL A 315 1.95 8.85 20.21
N ILE A 316 1.68 7.58 20.41
CA ILE A 316 2.58 6.64 21.10
C ILE A 316 3.52 6.00 20.09
N ILE A 317 4.82 6.15 20.30
CA ILE A 317 5.88 5.52 19.52
C ILE A 317 6.56 4.45 20.39
N GLY A 318 6.52 3.20 19.91
CA GLY A 318 7.05 2.07 20.66
C GLY A 318 8.58 1.99 20.62
N GLU A 319 9.28 1.99 21.75
CA GLU A 319 10.75 2.08 21.90
C GLU A 319 11.48 0.72 21.96
N ARG A 320 10.80 -0.42 21.74
CA ARG A 320 11.39 -1.72 22.09
C ARG A 320 12.32 -2.30 21.04
N ILE A 321 12.17 -1.93 19.76
CA ILE A 321 13.06 -2.33 18.67
C ILE A 321 14.29 -1.42 18.67
N ASN A 322 15.17 -1.61 19.66
CA ASN A 322 16.36 -0.78 19.85
C ASN A 322 17.38 -1.57 20.68
N PRO A 323 18.66 -1.68 20.26
CA PRO A 323 19.70 -2.43 20.97
C PRO A 323 20.17 -1.81 22.29
N THR A 324 19.90 -0.51 22.50
CA THR A 324 20.41 0.23 23.68
C THR A 324 19.92 -0.38 24.99
N GLY A 325 20.86 -0.85 25.83
CA GLY A 325 20.56 -1.44 27.12
C GLY A 325 19.94 -2.84 27.09
N LYS A 326 19.69 -3.43 25.90
CA LYS A 326 18.95 -4.71 25.75
C LYS A 326 19.87 -5.83 25.23
N LYS A 327 20.44 -6.62 26.13
CA LYS A 327 21.38 -7.70 25.78
C LYS A 327 20.78 -8.73 24.84
N LYS A 328 19.52 -9.14 25.05
CA LYS A 328 18.84 -10.13 24.23
C LYS A 328 18.60 -9.62 22.81
N PHE A 329 18.22 -8.34 22.68
CA PHE A 329 18.02 -7.70 21.37
C PHE A 329 19.34 -7.60 20.58
N LYS A 330 20.45 -7.20 21.26
CA LYS A 330 21.77 -7.22 20.64
C LYS A 330 22.19 -8.58 20.13
N GLN A 331 21.87 -9.63 20.89
CA GLN A 331 22.18 -11.01 20.48
C GLN A 331 21.32 -11.40 19.26
N ALA A 332 20.03 -11.09 19.26
CA ALA A 332 19.15 -11.34 18.13
C ALA A 332 19.65 -10.68 16.83
N LEU A 333 20.15 -9.43 16.88
CA LEU A 333 20.75 -8.76 15.73
C LEU A 333 22.01 -9.49 15.24
N ARG A 334 22.89 -9.95 16.13
CA ARG A 334 24.11 -10.70 15.75
C ARG A 334 23.79 -12.04 15.12
N ASP A 335 22.77 -12.71 15.61
CA ASP A 335 22.35 -14.04 15.16
C ASP A 335 21.44 -13.98 13.92
N GLY A 336 21.00 -12.77 13.51
CA GLY A 336 20.00 -12.60 12.45
C GLY A 336 18.62 -13.12 12.85
N ASP A 337 18.30 -13.16 14.15
CA ASP A 337 16.99 -13.61 14.64
C ASP A 337 15.92 -12.53 14.43
N ILE A 338 15.47 -12.41 13.17
CA ILE A 338 14.42 -11.47 12.78
C ILE A 338 13.10 -11.76 13.50
N ASN A 339 12.80 -13.02 13.80
CA ASN A 339 11.55 -13.38 14.48
C ASN A 339 11.45 -12.79 15.89
N TYR A 340 12.56 -12.73 16.62
CA TYR A 340 12.58 -12.04 17.89
C TYR A 340 12.25 -10.54 17.72
N ILE A 341 12.81 -9.90 16.69
CA ILE A 341 12.54 -8.49 16.39
C ILE A 341 11.07 -8.28 16.06
N LEU A 342 10.50 -9.12 15.18
CA LEU A 342 9.08 -9.10 14.84
C LEU A 342 8.19 -9.29 16.08
N SER A 343 8.55 -10.21 16.97
CA SER A 343 7.80 -10.44 18.21
C SER A 343 7.79 -9.22 19.12
N GLU A 344 8.88 -8.45 19.16
CA GLU A 344 8.93 -7.19 19.94
C GLU A 344 8.06 -6.11 19.27
N GLY A 345 7.98 -6.07 17.92
CA GLY A 345 7.07 -5.18 17.19
C GLY A 345 5.60 -5.50 17.50
N LEU A 346 5.19 -6.76 17.32
CA LEU A 346 3.81 -7.21 17.57
C LEU A 346 3.37 -6.95 19.01
N LYS A 347 4.23 -7.19 20.00
CA LYS A 347 3.91 -6.88 21.40
C LYS A 347 3.64 -5.40 21.64
N GLN A 348 4.32 -4.53 20.92
CA GLN A 348 4.11 -3.08 21.04
C GLN A 348 2.82 -2.63 20.33
N GLU A 349 2.51 -3.23 19.17
CA GLU A 349 1.23 -3.02 18.49
C GLU A 349 0.06 -3.44 19.39
N ASP A 350 0.12 -4.65 19.97
CA ASP A 350 -0.88 -5.15 20.92
C ASP A 350 -1.03 -4.29 22.18
N ALA A 351 0.07 -3.66 22.61
CA ALA A 351 0.08 -2.76 23.76
C ALA A 351 -0.44 -1.35 23.44
N GLY A 352 -0.74 -1.05 22.17
CA GLY A 352 -1.35 0.20 21.73
C GLY A 352 -0.34 1.26 21.28
N ALA A 353 0.80 0.86 20.70
CA ALA A 353 1.64 1.76 19.92
C ALA A 353 0.91 2.21 18.65
N HIS A 354 1.18 3.43 18.20
CA HIS A 354 0.68 3.95 16.93
C HIS A 354 1.76 3.94 15.84
N ILE A 355 3.03 4.02 16.25
CA ILE A 355 4.22 4.00 15.41
C ILE A 355 5.25 3.13 16.12
N LEU A 356 6.14 2.46 15.39
CA LEU A 356 7.26 1.72 15.97
C LEU A 356 8.58 2.41 15.64
N ASP A 357 9.36 2.72 16.67
CA ASP A 357 10.75 3.16 16.54
C ASP A 357 11.64 1.95 16.23
N VAL A 358 12.39 2.02 15.14
CA VAL A 358 13.23 0.93 14.63
C VAL A 358 14.67 1.39 14.58
N ASN A 359 15.44 1.00 15.59
CA ASN A 359 16.88 1.17 15.66
C ASN A 359 17.56 -0.21 15.67
N ILE A 360 18.45 -0.44 14.74
CA ILE A 360 19.24 -1.67 14.67
C ILE A 360 20.74 -1.42 14.67
N GLY A 361 21.16 -0.17 14.96
CA GLY A 361 22.55 0.26 14.95
C GLY A 361 23.40 -0.56 15.95
N LEU A 362 24.28 -1.41 15.42
CA LEU A 362 25.24 -2.18 16.17
C LEU A 362 26.55 -2.25 15.37
N PRO A 363 27.72 -1.88 15.96
CA PRO A 363 28.98 -1.77 15.23
C PRO A 363 29.41 -3.04 14.48
N GLU A 364 28.93 -4.21 14.88
CA GLU A 364 29.36 -5.50 14.31
C GLU A 364 28.49 -5.99 13.13
N ILE A 365 27.46 -5.23 12.72
CA ILE A 365 26.55 -5.63 11.65
C ILE A 365 26.58 -4.63 10.47
N ASP A 366 26.17 -5.12 9.29
CA ASP A 366 25.90 -4.28 8.12
C ASP A 366 24.54 -3.60 8.34
N GLU A 367 24.57 -2.37 8.88
CA GLU A 367 23.38 -1.64 9.26
C GLU A 367 22.44 -1.35 8.08
N PRO A 368 22.92 -0.86 6.91
CA PRO A 368 22.03 -0.61 5.77
C PRO A 368 21.25 -1.87 5.33
N LYS A 369 21.95 -2.99 5.20
CA LYS A 369 21.33 -4.25 4.78
C LYS A 369 20.33 -4.77 5.84
N MET A 370 20.73 -4.79 7.10
CA MET A 370 19.89 -5.27 8.19
C MET A 370 18.65 -4.36 8.38
N MET A 371 18.80 -3.05 8.22
CA MET A 371 17.68 -2.10 8.33
C MET A 371 16.61 -2.39 7.27
N VAL A 372 17.02 -2.57 6.01
CA VAL A 372 16.08 -2.91 4.93
C VAL A 372 15.40 -4.24 5.20
N GLU A 373 16.15 -5.26 5.63
CA GLU A 373 15.59 -6.58 5.91
C GLU A 373 14.58 -6.55 7.05
N VAL A 374 14.95 -5.95 8.18
CA VAL A 374 14.06 -5.82 9.36
C VAL A 374 12.81 -5.02 9.00
N MET A 375 12.96 -3.90 8.31
CA MET A 375 11.85 -3.05 7.92
C MET A 375 10.88 -3.75 6.97
N LYS A 376 11.38 -4.42 5.90
CA LYS A 376 10.54 -5.21 4.98
C LYS A 376 9.75 -6.29 5.73
N LYS A 377 10.41 -6.99 6.66
CA LYS A 377 9.78 -8.03 7.46
C LYS A 377 8.77 -7.47 8.46
N LEU A 378 9.06 -6.35 9.13
CA LEU A 378 8.09 -5.67 9.99
C LEU A 378 6.84 -5.27 9.20
N GLN A 379 7.00 -4.62 8.04
CA GLN A 379 5.87 -4.19 7.20
C GLN A 379 5.07 -5.36 6.59
N SER A 380 5.61 -6.57 6.55
CA SER A 380 4.85 -7.74 6.11
C SER A 380 3.89 -8.30 7.16
N VAL A 381 4.10 -8.01 8.45
CA VAL A 381 3.30 -8.54 9.56
C VAL A 381 2.63 -7.48 10.42
N ILE A 382 3.12 -6.22 10.37
CA ILE A 382 2.66 -5.09 11.19
C ILE A 382 2.18 -3.97 10.28
N ALA A 383 0.98 -3.47 10.54
CA ALA A 383 0.37 -2.39 9.76
C ALA A 383 0.76 -0.97 10.26
N LEU A 384 1.42 -0.85 11.41
CA LEU A 384 1.80 0.45 11.95
C LEU A 384 2.89 1.12 11.11
N PRO A 385 2.88 2.46 10.97
CA PRO A 385 4.01 3.20 10.45
C PRO A 385 5.28 2.99 11.28
N LEU A 386 6.46 3.15 10.63
CA LEU A 386 7.75 3.03 11.30
C LEU A 386 8.43 4.39 11.42
N GLN A 387 9.12 4.58 12.54
CA GLN A 387 10.14 5.60 12.75
C GLN A 387 11.50 4.96 12.49
N ILE A 388 12.19 5.41 11.48
CA ILE A 388 13.53 4.93 11.12
C ILE A 388 14.55 5.68 11.97
N ASP A 389 15.16 4.98 12.92
CA ASP A 389 16.11 5.55 13.88
C ASP A 389 17.54 5.09 13.57
N THR A 390 18.27 5.94 12.88
CA THR A 390 19.69 5.73 12.57
C THR A 390 20.44 7.04 12.43
N SER A 391 21.73 7.01 12.77
CA SER A 391 22.68 8.11 12.53
C SER A 391 23.51 7.91 11.25
N ASP A 392 23.40 6.76 10.59
CA ASP A 392 24.10 6.46 9.33
C ASP A 392 23.23 6.92 8.13
N PRO A 393 23.66 7.94 7.35
CA PRO A 393 22.91 8.40 6.18
C PRO A 393 22.74 7.32 5.10
N ILE A 394 23.65 6.36 5.01
CA ILE A 394 23.57 5.25 4.01
C ILE A 394 22.46 4.29 4.44
N ALA A 395 22.41 3.93 5.71
CA ALA A 395 21.34 3.11 6.25
C ALA A 395 19.98 3.82 6.15
N LEU A 396 19.94 5.14 6.41
CA LEU A 396 18.75 5.94 6.27
C LEU A 396 18.24 5.97 4.82
N GLU A 397 19.12 6.23 3.84
CA GLU A 397 18.73 6.24 2.42
C GLU A 397 18.21 4.87 1.98
N ALA A 398 18.91 3.79 2.31
CA ALA A 398 18.50 2.42 1.98
C ALA A 398 17.13 2.10 2.58
N ALA A 399 16.89 2.48 3.83
CA ALA A 399 15.61 2.31 4.49
C ALA A 399 14.50 3.13 3.83
N LEU A 400 14.70 4.42 3.60
CA LEU A 400 13.71 5.31 3.00
C LEU A 400 13.34 4.89 1.59
N ARG A 401 14.30 4.42 0.80
CA ARG A 401 14.04 3.89 -0.56
C ARG A 401 13.07 2.73 -0.53
N HIS A 402 13.25 1.78 0.40
CA HIS A 402 12.48 0.54 0.47
C HIS A 402 11.27 0.58 1.43
N TYR A 403 11.03 1.70 2.11
CA TYR A 403 9.88 1.83 3.00
C TYR A 403 8.59 2.04 2.22
N ASN A 404 7.58 1.20 2.45
CA ASN A 404 6.26 1.38 1.85
C ASN A 404 5.39 2.31 2.70
N GLY A 405 5.37 3.58 2.36
CA GLY A 405 4.67 4.64 3.06
C GLY A 405 5.49 5.93 3.19
N LYS A 406 4.98 6.89 3.96
CA LYS A 406 5.68 8.11 4.38
C LYS A 406 6.22 7.91 5.79
N ALA A 407 7.52 7.64 5.92
CA ALA A 407 8.18 7.29 7.17
C ALA A 407 8.28 8.47 8.16
N MET A 408 8.47 8.16 9.45
CA MET A 408 9.08 9.08 10.40
C MET A 408 10.59 8.86 10.43
N ILE A 409 11.38 9.93 10.51
CA ILE A 409 12.85 9.90 10.39
C ILE A 409 13.47 10.43 11.68
N ASN A 410 14.22 9.59 12.38
CA ASN A 410 14.91 9.93 13.62
C ASN A 410 16.43 9.79 13.39
N SER A 411 17.20 10.86 13.24
CA SER A 411 16.87 12.25 13.40
C SER A 411 17.85 13.19 12.67
N VAL A 412 17.49 14.45 12.60
CA VAL A 412 18.40 15.56 12.28
C VAL A 412 18.64 16.39 13.55
N ASN A 413 19.72 17.15 13.61
CA ASN A 413 19.97 18.10 14.67
C ASN A 413 20.40 19.48 14.12
N GLY A 414 20.65 20.45 15.00
CA GLY A 414 21.05 21.81 14.61
C GLY A 414 22.44 21.96 14.02
N LYS A 415 23.25 20.89 13.91
CA LYS A 415 24.54 20.91 13.22
C LYS A 415 24.38 20.95 11.72
N GLN A 416 25.16 21.76 11.03
CA GLN A 416 25.04 21.87 9.57
C GLN A 416 25.29 20.54 8.88
N GLU A 417 26.30 19.78 9.28
CA GLU A 417 26.61 18.46 8.73
C GLU A 417 25.43 17.49 8.81
N SER A 418 24.69 17.48 9.93
CA SER A 418 23.51 16.63 10.10
C SER A 418 22.37 17.05 9.16
N MET A 419 22.14 18.34 9.00
CA MET A 419 21.10 18.87 8.11
C MET A 419 21.42 18.61 6.64
N ASP A 420 22.69 18.78 6.24
CA ASP A 420 23.16 18.53 4.87
C ASP A 420 23.11 17.03 4.50
N ALA A 421 23.23 16.12 5.48
CA ALA A 421 23.13 14.70 5.26
C ALA A 421 21.69 14.20 5.18
N VAL A 422 20.77 14.75 6.00
CA VAL A 422 19.41 14.20 6.16
C VAL A 422 18.38 14.90 5.25
N PHE A 423 18.41 16.24 5.12
CA PHE A 423 17.38 16.96 4.37
C PHE A 423 17.29 16.60 2.88
N PRO A 424 18.40 16.33 2.14
CA PRO A 424 18.29 15.83 0.77
C PRO A 424 17.52 14.49 0.67
N LEU A 425 17.68 13.62 1.67
CA LEU A 425 16.95 12.34 1.72
C LEU A 425 15.46 12.54 2.00
N VAL A 426 15.12 13.46 2.93
CA VAL A 426 13.73 13.84 3.19
C VAL A 426 13.08 14.46 1.95
N GLN A 427 13.80 15.32 1.22
CA GLN A 427 13.33 15.91 -0.03
C GLN A 427 13.05 14.84 -1.09
N LYS A 428 13.94 13.84 -1.20
CA LYS A 428 13.86 12.79 -2.23
C LYS A 428 12.76 11.77 -1.95
N TYR A 429 12.67 11.28 -0.72
CA TYR A 429 11.81 10.14 -0.36
C TYR A 429 10.54 10.53 0.41
N GLY A 430 10.46 11.78 0.84
CA GLY A 430 9.42 12.21 1.78
C GLY A 430 9.68 11.73 3.20
N GLY A 431 8.90 12.22 4.14
CA GLY A 431 8.96 11.80 5.53
C GLY A 431 8.64 12.94 6.50
N VAL A 432 8.37 12.59 7.76
CA VAL A 432 8.30 13.52 8.88
C VAL A 432 9.57 13.36 9.70
N VAL A 433 10.39 14.43 9.77
CA VAL A 433 11.71 14.36 10.39
C VAL A 433 11.70 14.87 11.83
N VAL A 434 12.34 14.12 12.72
CA VAL A 434 12.58 14.52 14.10
C VAL A 434 13.79 15.44 14.14
N GLY A 435 13.62 16.66 14.66
CA GLY A 435 14.66 17.66 14.83
C GLY A 435 15.10 17.76 16.29
N LEU A 436 16.30 17.27 16.62
CA LEU A 436 16.85 17.36 17.97
C LEU A 436 17.27 18.82 18.28
N ALA A 437 16.78 19.38 19.37
CA ALA A 437 17.13 20.75 19.82
C ALA A 437 18.52 20.82 20.42
N LEU A 438 19.55 20.38 19.69
CA LEU A 438 20.98 20.46 20.01
C LEU A 438 21.79 20.93 18.80
N ASP A 439 22.94 21.54 19.03
CA ASP A 439 23.83 21.98 17.95
C ASP A 439 25.32 21.67 18.29
N GLU A 440 26.25 22.40 17.69
CA GLU A 440 27.69 22.24 17.88
C GLU A 440 28.12 22.41 19.33
N ASP A 441 27.40 23.24 20.10
CA ASP A 441 27.67 23.51 21.52
C ASP A 441 27.05 22.46 22.46
N GLY A 442 26.30 21.48 21.89
CA GLY A 442 25.66 20.41 22.64
C GLY A 442 24.19 20.69 22.93
N ILE A 443 23.69 20.16 24.06
CA ILE A 443 22.29 20.29 24.48
C ILE A 443 22.17 21.52 25.40
N PRO A 444 21.38 22.55 25.02
CA PRO A 444 21.17 23.69 25.89
C PRO A 444 20.39 23.35 27.17
N ASP A 445 20.78 23.98 28.30
CA ASP A 445 20.12 23.78 29.59
C ASP A 445 18.78 24.53 29.71
N ASN A 446 18.48 25.48 28.81
CA ASN A 446 17.27 26.31 28.87
C ASN A 446 16.41 26.21 27.61
N ALA A 447 15.13 26.53 27.75
CA ALA A 447 14.15 26.44 26.65
C ALA A 447 14.44 27.44 25.52
N ALA A 448 14.91 28.68 25.84
CA ALA A 448 15.11 29.71 24.82
C ALA A 448 16.14 29.30 23.76
N ASP A 449 17.27 28.72 24.19
CA ASP A 449 18.30 28.23 23.28
C ASP A 449 17.85 26.97 22.50
N ARG A 450 17.09 26.07 23.13
CA ARG A 450 16.46 24.93 22.41
C ARG A 450 15.54 25.42 21.29
N ILE A 451 14.75 26.46 21.55
CA ILE A 451 13.87 27.08 20.55
C ILE A 451 14.66 27.79 19.44
N ARG A 452 15.79 28.44 19.79
CA ARG A 452 16.69 29.02 18.78
C ARG A 452 17.16 27.95 17.78
N ILE A 453 17.55 26.77 18.28
CA ILE A 453 17.98 25.65 17.44
C ILE A 453 16.80 25.10 16.61
N ALA A 454 15.63 24.95 17.22
CA ALA A 454 14.42 24.51 16.47
C ALA A 454 14.12 25.45 15.30
N LYS A 455 14.18 26.77 15.51
CA LYS A 455 14.04 27.79 14.46
C LYS A 455 15.12 27.67 13.36
N LYS A 456 16.38 27.33 13.72
CA LYS A 456 17.46 27.07 12.77
C LYS A 456 17.11 25.87 11.90
N ILE A 457 16.64 24.76 12.51
CA ILE A 457 16.22 23.53 11.80
C ILE A 457 15.08 23.82 10.82
N TYR A 458 14.01 24.50 11.25
CA TYR A 458 12.91 24.88 10.35
C TYR A 458 13.36 25.73 9.17
N LYS A 459 14.25 26.72 9.42
CA LYS A 459 14.77 27.60 8.38
C LYS A 459 15.60 26.83 7.33
N GLU A 460 16.50 25.96 7.79
CA GLU A 460 17.34 25.17 6.88
C GLU A 460 16.50 24.16 6.08
N ALA A 461 15.54 23.48 6.73
CA ALA A 461 14.62 22.56 6.07
C ALA A 461 13.83 23.23 4.94
N GLY A 462 13.41 24.47 5.13
CA GLY A 462 12.70 25.25 4.10
C GLY A 462 13.50 25.45 2.81
N LYS A 463 14.85 25.40 2.84
CA LYS A 463 15.69 25.47 1.62
C LYS A 463 15.57 24.23 0.75
N TYR A 464 15.16 23.10 1.34
CA TYR A 464 14.91 21.83 0.67
C TYR A 464 13.42 21.61 0.35
N GLY A 465 12.57 22.64 0.56
CA GLY A 465 11.13 22.52 0.35
C GLY A 465 10.39 21.74 1.44
N ILE A 466 11.06 21.38 2.54
CA ILE A 466 10.46 20.67 3.67
C ILE A 466 9.68 21.68 4.52
N GLU A 467 8.38 21.44 4.65
CA GLU A 467 7.48 22.32 5.40
C GLU A 467 7.53 22.03 6.91
N SER A 468 7.17 23.02 7.73
CA SER A 468 7.16 22.86 9.21
C SER A 468 6.23 21.74 9.69
N LYS A 469 5.18 21.42 8.93
CA LYS A 469 4.28 20.27 9.22
C LYS A 469 5.00 18.91 9.18
N ASP A 470 6.07 18.82 8.38
CA ASP A 470 6.86 17.59 8.23
C ASP A 470 8.09 17.55 9.16
N ILE A 471 8.09 18.40 10.20
CA ILE A 471 9.16 18.46 11.22
C ILE A 471 8.54 18.36 12.61
N VAL A 472 9.07 17.44 13.43
CA VAL A 472 8.67 17.27 14.84
C VAL A 472 9.89 17.52 15.73
N ILE A 473 9.85 18.51 16.60
CA ILE A 473 11.00 18.92 17.42
C ILE A 473 11.12 18.08 18.70
N ASP A 474 12.26 17.42 18.89
CA ASP A 474 12.60 16.80 20.18
C ASP A 474 13.10 17.86 21.16
N GLY A 475 12.28 18.10 22.17
CA GLY A 475 12.58 19.01 23.27
C GLY A 475 13.68 18.51 24.24
N LEU A 476 14.19 17.29 24.04
CA LEU A 476 15.27 16.62 24.77
C LEU A 476 15.01 16.48 26.29
N ALA A 477 14.44 15.33 26.68
CA ALA A 477 14.27 14.99 28.09
C ALA A 477 15.60 14.52 28.71
N MET A 478 16.22 15.39 29.48
CA MET A 478 17.44 15.07 30.25
C MET A 478 17.08 14.55 31.62
N THR A 479 17.91 13.64 32.16
CA THR A 479 17.64 13.05 33.48
C THR A 479 17.71 14.05 34.63
N ILE A 480 16.67 14.08 35.46
CA ILE A 480 16.64 14.95 36.65
C ILE A 480 17.64 14.53 37.76
N SER A 481 18.24 13.35 37.64
CA SER A 481 19.31 12.94 38.56
C SER A 481 20.63 13.69 38.30
N SER A 482 20.87 14.19 37.09
CA SER A 482 22.06 15.01 36.77
C SER A 482 21.76 16.51 36.84
N ASP A 483 20.54 16.93 36.46
CA ASP A 483 20.08 18.32 36.55
C ASP A 483 18.62 18.38 37.00
N PRO A 484 18.35 18.81 38.27
CA PRO A 484 17.00 18.91 38.81
C PRO A 484 16.06 19.86 38.05
N THR A 485 16.59 20.79 37.23
CA THR A 485 15.82 21.78 36.49
C THR A 485 15.48 21.31 35.08
N SER A 486 16.07 20.24 34.59
CA SER A 486 15.93 19.73 33.21
C SER A 486 14.49 19.44 32.80
N ALA A 487 13.67 18.92 33.71
CA ALA A 487 12.24 18.69 33.44
C ALA A 487 11.50 20.01 33.16
N ILE A 488 11.82 21.08 33.88
CA ILE A 488 11.17 22.38 33.72
C ILE A 488 11.53 22.96 32.35
N ALA A 489 12.82 22.96 31.99
CA ALA A 489 13.30 23.45 30.69
C ALA A 489 12.64 22.65 29.52
N THR A 490 12.53 21.33 29.65
CA THR A 490 11.86 20.50 28.65
C THR A 490 10.37 20.85 28.51
N LEU A 491 9.62 20.93 29.62
CA LEU A 491 8.20 21.27 29.60
C LEU A 491 7.94 22.69 29.05
N GLU A 492 8.82 23.64 29.35
CA GLU A 492 8.75 25.00 28.79
C GLU A 492 9.00 24.97 27.26
N THR A 493 10.00 24.21 26.80
CA THR A 493 10.27 24.02 25.38
C THR A 493 9.05 23.49 24.64
N LEU A 494 8.37 22.47 25.19
CA LEU A 494 7.15 21.92 24.57
C LEU A 494 6.04 22.97 24.43
N ARG A 495 5.82 23.80 25.46
CA ARG A 495 4.82 24.89 25.42
C ARG A 495 5.13 25.89 24.32
N ILE A 496 6.40 26.33 24.21
CA ILE A 496 6.79 27.30 23.19
C ILE A 496 6.66 26.71 21.78
N ILE A 497 7.02 25.43 21.58
CA ILE A 497 6.82 24.74 20.28
C ILE A 497 5.33 24.77 19.89
N ARG A 498 4.44 24.41 20.81
CA ARG A 498 3.00 24.43 20.56
C ARG A 498 2.44 25.84 20.37
N ASP A 499 2.71 26.75 21.29
CA ASP A 499 2.01 28.05 21.41
C ASP A 499 2.59 29.12 20.50
N GLU A 500 3.90 29.13 20.26
CA GLU A 500 4.58 30.17 19.48
C GLU A 500 5.03 29.69 18.09
N LEU A 501 5.51 28.43 17.98
CA LEU A 501 5.95 27.91 16.69
C LEU A 501 4.82 27.19 15.93
N HIS A 502 3.71 26.91 16.62
CA HIS A 502 2.58 26.12 16.08
C HIS A 502 3.06 24.81 15.44
N GLY A 503 4.12 24.24 16.05
CA GLY A 503 4.78 23.02 15.59
C GLY A 503 4.39 21.79 16.43
N HIS A 504 4.95 20.65 16.04
CA HIS A 504 4.81 19.38 16.76
C HIS A 504 6.07 19.05 17.55
N SER A 505 5.89 18.33 18.65
CA SER A 505 7.01 17.94 19.53
C SER A 505 7.05 16.46 19.81
N ILE A 506 8.24 15.94 20.09
CA ILE A 506 8.48 14.54 20.44
C ILE A 506 9.41 14.46 21.66
N LEU A 507 9.29 13.41 22.46
CA LEU A 507 10.20 13.11 23.55
C LEU A 507 10.45 11.62 23.74
N GLY A 508 11.69 11.25 24.00
CA GLY A 508 12.05 10.01 24.68
C GLY A 508 11.73 10.13 26.19
N VAL A 509 10.47 9.90 26.56
CA VAL A 509 9.95 10.24 27.90
C VAL A 509 10.70 9.55 29.03
N SER A 510 11.13 8.31 28.82
CA SER A 510 11.79 7.49 29.85
C SER A 510 13.17 7.99 30.27
N ASN A 511 13.77 8.92 29.49
CA ASN A 511 15.10 9.49 29.78
C ASN A 511 15.11 10.31 31.06
N ILE A 512 13.99 10.96 31.38
CA ILE A 512 13.86 11.84 32.56
C ILE A 512 14.24 11.18 33.87
N SER A 513 14.08 9.89 34.02
CA SER A 513 14.23 9.15 35.27
C SER A 513 15.49 8.27 35.34
N PHE A 514 16.45 8.38 34.42
CA PHE A 514 17.66 7.58 34.51
C PHE A 514 18.38 7.81 35.82
N GLY A 515 18.86 6.72 36.46
CA GLY A 515 19.54 6.76 37.75
C GLY A 515 18.63 6.86 38.99
N LEU A 516 17.29 6.99 38.80
CA LEU A 516 16.36 7.08 39.92
C LEU A 516 15.71 5.73 40.26
N PRO A 517 15.36 5.47 41.54
CA PRO A 517 14.54 4.34 41.90
C PRO A 517 13.08 4.56 41.50
N GLN A 518 12.31 3.48 41.35
CA GLN A 518 10.87 3.52 41.01
C GLN A 518 10.56 4.37 39.76
N ARG A 519 11.39 4.24 38.72
CA ARG A 519 11.29 4.96 37.45
C ARG A 519 9.87 5.05 36.86
N PRO A 520 9.01 3.98 36.90
CA PRO A 520 7.66 4.06 36.36
C PRO A 520 6.81 5.18 36.97
N ILE A 521 7.00 5.52 38.25
CA ILE A 521 6.27 6.61 38.93
C ILE A 521 6.66 7.95 38.34
N VAL A 522 7.97 8.19 38.18
CA VAL A 522 8.49 9.45 37.61
C VAL A 522 8.07 9.58 36.14
N ASN A 523 8.25 8.52 35.36
CA ASN A 523 7.92 8.52 33.94
C ASN A 523 6.43 8.82 33.69
N ALA A 524 5.52 8.16 34.42
CA ALA A 524 4.08 8.32 34.25
C ALA A 524 3.62 9.74 34.59
N ASN A 525 4.14 10.32 35.68
CA ASN A 525 3.80 11.71 36.04
C ASN A 525 4.41 12.74 35.07
N PHE A 526 5.68 12.56 34.68
CA PHE A 526 6.32 13.44 33.71
C PHE A 526 5.62 13.36 32.35
N PHE A 527 5.19 12.15 31.92
CA PHE A 527 4.43 11.98 30.69
C PHE A 527 3.12 12.77 30.70
N THR A 528 2.37 12.72 31.80
CA THR A 528 1.14 13.52 31.95
C THR A 528 1.44 15.02 31.85
N MET A 529 2.51 15.50 32.52
CA MET A 529 2.92 16.90 32.46
C MET A 529 3.36 17.30 31.06
N ALA A 530 4.06 16.44 30.34
CA ALA A 530 4.52 16.66 28.97
C ALA A 530 3.34 16.75 27.99
N MET A 531 2.36 15.83 28.07
CA MET A 531 1.13 15.90 27.28
C MET A 531 0.36 17.21 27.54
N GLN A 532 0.22 17.61 28.80
CA GLN A 532 -0.42 18.88 29.16
C GLN A 532 0.36 20.09 28.63
N SER A 533 1.69 19.97 28.49
CA SER A 533 2.55 21.00 27.90
C SER A 533 2.56 21.02 26.37
N GLY A 534 1.85 20.11 25.70
CA GLY A 534 1.73 20.09 24.25
C GLY A 534 2.57 19.03 23.54
N LEU A 535 2.97 17.95 24.23
CA LEU A 535 3.68 16.83 23.59
C LEU A 535 2.81 16.17 22.54
N SER A 536 3.30 16.13 21.28
CA SER A 536 2.60 15.52 20.15
C SER A 536 2.94 14.04 19.98
N CYS A 537 4.20 13.64 20.22
CA CYS A 537 4.68 12.27 20.07
C CYS A 537 5.49 11.83 21.31
N ALA A 538 5.24 10.62 21.78
CA ALA A 538 5.93 10.05 22.94
C ALA A 538 6.62 8.74 22.60
N ILE A 539 7.94 8.71 22.61
CA ILE A 539 8.73 7.48 22.50
C ILE A 539 8.74 6.85 23.90
N ILE A 540 8.00 5.75 24.05
CA ILE A 540 7.79 5.03 25.31
C ILE A 540 7.73 3.52 25.12
N ASN A 541 7.83 2.78 26.21
CA ASN A 541 7.45 1.38 26.23
C ASN A 541 5.92 1.25 26.42
N PRO A 542 5.14 0.90 25.39
CA PRO A 542 3.68 0.79 25.51
C PRO A 542 3.24 -0.35 26.41
N SER A 543 4.11 -1.32 26.72
CA SER A 543 3.84 -2.37 27.73
C SER A 543 3.96 -1.85 29.19
N SER A 544 4.35 -0.59 29.38
CA SER A 544 4.37 0.01 30.71
C SER A 544 2.97 0.40 31.16
N GLU A 545 2.37 -0.40 32.02
CA GLU A 545 1.03 -0.18 32.55
C GLU A 545 0.85 1.23 33.14
N ALA A 546 1.85 1.71 33.89
CA ALA A 546 1.81 3.04 34.50
C ALA A 546 1.71 4.17 33.46
N MET A 547 2.48 4.07 32.35
CA MET A 547 2.48 5.08 31.31
C MET A 547 1.18 5.02 30.48
N MET A 548 0.72 3.83 30.10
CA MET A 548 -0.52 3.69 29.36
C MET A 548 -1.78 4.06 30.16
N LYS A 549 -1.76 3.85 31.49
CA LYS A 549 -2.80 4.39 32.38
C LYS A 549 -2.82 5.92 32.38
N SER A 550 -1.64 6.56 32.49
CA SER A 550 -1.53 8.03 32.39
C SER A 550 -2.02 8.55 31.05
N TYR A 551 -1.65 7.90 29.94
CA TYR A 551 -2.10 8.25 28.61
C TYR A 551 -3.62 8.23 28.46
N ARG A 552 -4.27 7.10 28.75
CA ARG A 552 -5.71 6.95 28.62
C ARG A 552 -6.47 7.88 29.56
N ALA A 553 -5.97 8.05 30.80
CA ALA A 553 -6.57 9.02 31.74
C ALA A 553 -6.45 10.46 31.21
N TYR A 554 -5.31 10.84 30.64
CA TYR A 554 -5.12 12.13 30.00
C TYR A 554 -6.10 12.36 28.86
N LEU A 555 -6.24 11.40 27.93
CA LEU A 555 -7.18 11.50 26.82
C LEU A 555 -8.63 11.73 27.32
N ALA A 556 -9.05 10.96 28.31
CA ALA A 556 -10.37 11.07 28.90
C ALA A 556 -10.60 12.45 29.57
N LEU A 557 -9.61 12.93 30.36
CA LEU A 557 -9.69 14.21 31.07
C LEU A 557 -9.61 15.42 30.14
N SER A 558 -8.94 15.28 29.00
CA SER A 558 -8.77 16.34 28.00
C SER A 558 -9.88 16.37 26.94
N GLY A 559 -10.88 15.49 27.03
CA GLY A 559 -11.97 15.39 26.05
C GLY A 559 -11.54 14.82 24.68
N LEU A 560 -10.36 14.18 24.61
CA LEU A 560 -9.82 13.56 23.40
C LEU A 560 -10.32 12.12 23.21
N ASP A 561 -10.88 11.50 24.24
CA ASP A 561 -11.55 10.20 24.20
C ASP A 561 -13.06 10.38 24.18
N THR A 562 -13.64 10.40 22.99
CA THR A 562 -15.08 10.64 22.78
C THR A 562 -15.91 9.54 23.47
N ASN A 563 -16.82 9.95 24.36
CA ASN A 563 -17.66 9.05 25.15
C ASN A 563 -16.86 8.07 26.04
N PHE A 564 -15.61 8.36 26.34
CA PHE A 564 -14.71 7.50 27.14
C PHE A 564 -14.55 6.10 26.57
N THR A 565 -14.64 5.95 25.25
CA THR A 565 -14.64 4.64 24.57
C THR A 565 -13.35 3.88 24.78
N GLU A 566 -12.20 4.56 24.61
CA GLU A 566 -10.88 3.96 24.81
C GLU A 566 -10.64 3.60 26.29
N TYR A 567 -11.05 4.50 27.22
CA TYR A 567 -10.89 4.28 28.64
C TYR A 567 -11.77 3.13 29.17
N ILE A 568 -13.04 3.10 28.78
CA ILE A 568 -13.99 2.04 29.18
C ILE A 568 -13.57 0.69 28.57
N SER A 569 -13.16 0.65 27.34
CA SER A 569 -12.67 -0.57 26.69
C SER A 569 -11.46 -1.17 27.44
N ALA A 570 -10.55 -0.30 27.88
CA ALA A 570 -9.35 -0.74 28.58
C ALA A 570 -9.60 -1.19 30.04
N TYR A 571 -10.63 -0.64 30.72
CA TYR A 571 -10.81 -0.82 32.16
C TYR A 571 -12.20 -1.29 32.61
N GLY A 572 -13.20 -1.27 31.73
CA GLY A 572 -14.61 -1.56 32.06
C GLY A 572 -14.89 -3.02 32.48
N ASN A 573 -14.06 -3.97 32.03
CA ASN A 573 -14.20 -5.40 32.35
C ASN A 573 -13.13 -5.93 33.31
N SER A 574 -12.50 -5.07 34.10
CA SER A 574 -11.37 -5.45 34.95
C SER A 574 -11.77 -6.22 36.21
N ALA A 575 -11.90 -7.55 36.07
CA ALA A 575 -11.32 -8.40 37.11
C ALA A 575 -9.79 -8.44 36.86
N PRO A 576 -8.93 -8.30 37.89
CA PRO A 576 -7.49 -8.26 37.68
C PRO A 576 -7.00 -9.60 37.12
N ALA A 577 -6.61 -9.62 35.84
CA ALA A 577 -5.87 -10.75 35.31
C ALA A 577 -4.45 -10.73 35.88
N PRO A 578 -3.92 -11.88 36.29
CA PRO A 578 -2.57 -11.96 36.85
C PRO A 578 -1.56 -11.63 35.75
N VAL A 579 -0.74 -10.63 36.01
CA VAL A 579 0.43 -10.28 35.15
C VAL A 579 1.38 -11.47 35.16
N LYS A 580 1.46 -12.18 34.06
CA LYS A 580 2.56 -13.10 33.77
C LYS A 580 3.53 -12.40 32.84
N SER A 581 4.58 -11.84 33.40
CA SER A 581 5.79 -11.46 32.70
C SER A 581 6.70 -12.71 32.62
N GLU A 582 6.57 -13.47 31.57
CA GLU A 582 7.62 -14.38 31.08
C GLU A 582 7.46 -14.45 29.58
N ALA A 583 8.58 -14.63 28.86
CA ALA A 583 8.58 -14.84 27.43
C ALA A 583 7.66 -16.02 27.09
N VAL A 584 6.43 -15.72 26.70
CA VAL A 584 5.48 -16.73 26.27
C VAL A 584 5.91 -17.14 24.88
N ASP A 585 6.36 -18.38 24.71
CA ASP A 585 6.42 -19.02 23.40
C ASP A 585 5.06 -18.80 22.73
N MET A 586 5.05 -18.10 21.61
CA MET A 586 3.83 -17.84 20.86
C MET A 586 3.19 -19.16 20.47
N SER A 587 1.88 -19.32 20.69
CA SER A 587 1.17 -20.54 20.30
C SER A 587 1.24 -20.74 18.77
N LEU A 588 1.07 -21.97 18.32
CA LEU A 588 1.02 -22.25 16.88
C LEU A 588 -0.10 -21.46 16.19
N TYR A 589 -1.28 -21.42 16.80
CA TYR A 589 -2.44 -20.66 16.34
C TYR A 589 -2.11 -19.17 16.15
N GLU A 590 -1.54 -18.53 17.17
CA GLU A 590 -1.16 -17.10 17.09
C GLU A 590 0.00 -16.86 16.10
N SER A 591 0.93 -17.80 16.00
CA SER A 591 2.04 -17.71 15.04
C SER A 591 1.54 -17.73 13.61
N ILE A 592 0.55 -18.57 13.28
CA ILE A 592 -0.07 -18.62 11.96
C ILE A 592 -0.88 -17.34 11.71
N LYS A 593 -1.75 -16.98 12.65
CA LYS A 593 -2.59 -15.78 12.52
C LYS A 593 -1.78 -14.50 12.26
N ARG A 594 -0.59 -14.41 12.84
CA ARG A 594 0.32 -13.25 12.72
C ARG A 594 1.40 -13.38 11.65
N GLY A 595 1.38 -14.46 10.86
CA GLY A 595 2.32 -14.63 9.76
C GLY A 595 3.76 -14.96 10.17
N MET A 596 3.97 -15.53 11.38
CA MET A 596 5.28 -15.80 11.97
C MET A 596 5.76 -17.23 11.61
N SER A 597 6.27 -17.41 10.39
CA SER A 597 6.57 -18.72 9.79
C SER A 597 7.53 -19.56 10.61
N GLU A 598 8.63 -18.98 11.11
CA GLU A 598 9.61 -19.74 11.93
C GLU A 598 9.06 -20.13 13.30
N ASN A 599 8.30 -19.23 13.94
CA ASN A 599 7.64 -19.54 15.20
C ASN A 599 6.59 -20.63 15.02
N ALA A 600 5.85 -20.61 13.92
CA ALA A 600 4.87 -21.63 13.58
C ALA A 600 5.57 -23.00 13.41
N GLY A 601 6.70 -23.08 12.70
CA GLY A 601 7.50 -24.29 12.59
C GLY A 601 7.99 -24.82 13.93
N LYS A 602 8.59 -23.95 14.78
CA LYS A 602 9.08 -24.32 16.13
C LYS A 602 7.94 -24.78 17.05
N ALA A 603 6.82 -24.06 17.06
CA ALA A 603 5.65 -24.41 17.85
C ALA A 603 5.05 -25.76 17.43
N THR A 604 5.01 -26.01 16.11
CA THR A 604 4.56 -27.30 15.55
C THR A 604 5.46 -28.43 15.99
N GLN A 605 6.78 -28.27 15.89
CA GLN A 605 7.75 -29.28 16.30
C GLN A 605 7.58 -29.65 17.80
N LYS A 606 7.38 -28.65 18.64
CA LYS A 606 7.12 -28.84 20.07
C LYS A 606 5.78 -29.57 20.35
N GLN A 607 4.73 -29.25 19.60
CA GLN A 607 3.43 -29.90 19.74
C GLN A 607 3.44 -31.36 19.27
N LEU A 608 4.23 -31.68 18.24
CA LEU A 608 4.38 -33.06 17.74
C LEU A 608 5.03 -34.02 18.76
N GLU A 609 5.66 -33.51 19.81
CA GLU A 609 6.14 -34.36 20.94
C GLU A 609 4.98 -34.98 21.72
N THR A 610 3.78 -34.38 21.68
CA THR A 610 2.64 -34.79 22.53
C THR A 610 1.33 -34.98 21.77
N LYS A 611 1.22 -34.49 20.52
CA LYS A 611 0.01 -34.54 19.71
C LYS A 611 0.30 -35.18 18.34
N GLU A 612 -0.72 -35.77 17.73
CA GLU A 612 -0.63 -36.25 16.37
C GLU A 612 -0.73 -35.09 15.36
N GLY A 613 -0.05 -35.19 14.21
CA GLY A 613 -0.03 -34.17 13.19
C GLY A 613 -1.43 -33.77 12.69
N LEU A 614 -2.34 -34.75 12.51
CA LEU A 614 -3.73 -34.47 12.12
C LEU A 614 -4.51 -33.70 13.18
N GLU A 615 -4.26 -33.94 14.45
CA GLU A 615 -4.86 -33.20 15.55
C GLU A 615 -4.41 -31.72 15.54
N ILE A 616 -3.11 -31.48 15.28
CA ILE A 616 -2.53 -30.14 15.19
C ILE A 616 -3.16 -29.39 14.01
N ILE A 617 -3.28 -30.04 12.83
CA ILE A 617 -3.92 -29.44 11.66
C ILE A 617 -5.34 -29.00 11.98
N ASN A 618 -6.16 -29.91 12.50
CA ASN A 618 -7.60 -29.65 12.71
C ASN A 618 -7.88 -28.66 13.85
N LYS A 619 -7.05 -28.63 14.90
CA LYS A 619 -7.31 -27.80 16.09
C LYS A 619 -6.55 -26.47 16.12
N GLU A 620 -5.48 -26.34 15.35
CA GLU A 620 -4.62 -25.15 15.39
C GLU A 620 -4.51 -24.49 14.00
N LEU A 621 -4.10 -25.24 12.93
CA LEU A 621 -3.85 -24.64 11.61
C LEU A 621 -5.14 -24.16 10.95
N ILE A 622 -6.11 -25.06 10.78
CA ILE A 622 -7.37 -24.74 10.10
C ILE A 622 -8.12 -23.60 10.80
N PRO A 623 -8.31 -23.61 12.14
CA PRO A 623 -8.98 -22.52 12.82
C PRO A 623 -8.25 -21.17 12.71
N ALA A 624 -6.91 -21.17 12.71
CA ALA A 624 -6.13 -19.95 12.54
C ALA A 624 -6.32 -19.34 11.13
N LEU A 625 -6.23 -20.18 10.09
CA LEU A 625 -6.44 -19.75 8.70
C LEU A 625 -7.89 -19.29 8.45
N ASP A 626 -8.87 -19.96 9.07
CA ASP A 626 -10.28 -19.56 8.97
C ASP A 626 -10.55 -18.19 9.61
N GLU A 627 -9.90 -17.89 10.75
CA GLU A 627 -10.00 -16.55 11.37
C GLU A 627 -9.36 -15.47 10.49
N VAL A 628 -8.19 -15.76 9.92
CA VAL A 628 -7.51 -14.84 8.98
C VAL A 628 -8.34 -14.63 7.72
N GLY A 629 -8.91 -15.70 7.15
CA GLY A 629 -9.80 -15.61 6.01
C GLY A 629 -11.04 -14.75 6.28
N LYS A 630 -11.70 -14.95 7.42
CA LYS A 630 -12.84 -14.12 7.86
C LYS A 630 -12.44 -12.66 8.08
N GLY A 631 -11.22 -12.42 8.59
CA GLY A 631 -10.68 -11.06 8.74
C GLY A 631 -10.46 -10.38 7.39
N PHE A 632 -9.97 -11.11 6.41
CA PHE A 632 -9.79 -10.64 5.04
C PHE A 632 -11.14 -10.31 4.38
N GLU A 633 -12.13 -11.19 4.47
CA GLU A 633 -13.50 -10.95 3.99
C GLU A 633 -14.13 -9.67 4.59
N LYS A 634 -13.90 -9.43 5.89
CA LYS A 634 -14.38 -8.23 6.58
C LYS A 634 -13.57 -6.97 6.30
N GLY A 635 -12.42 -7.10 5.62
CA GLY A 635 -11.50 -5.98 5.37
C GLY A 635 -10.74 -5.51 6.61
N THR A 636 -10.60 -6.35 7.63
CA THR A 636 -9.79 -6.09 8.84
C THR A 636 -8.38 -6.68 8.73
N ILE A 637 -8.17 -7.62 7.83
CA ILE A 637 -6.87 -8.19 7.43
C ILE A 637 -6.69 -7.91 5.94
N PHE A 638 -5.47 -7.59 5.52
CA PHE A 638 -5.14 -7.25 4.15
C PHE A 638 -4.31 -8.33 3.49
N LEU A 639 -4.16 -8.25 2.16
CA LEU A 639 -3.46 -9.25 1.36
C LEU A 639 -2.06 -9.61 1.91
N PRO A 640 -1.19 -8.65 2.31
CA PRO A 640 0.09 -8.99 2.90
C PRO A 640 -0.02 -9.92 4.11
N GLN A 641 -0.90 -9.61 5.04
CA GLN A 641 -1.12 -10.40 6.26
C GLN A 641 -1.70 -11.78 5.95
N LEU A 642 -2.62 -11.87 4.98
CA LEU A 642 -3.18 -13.15 4.51
C LEU A 642 -2.07 -14.05 3.95
N LEU A 643 -1.22 -13.52 3.06
CA LEU A 643 -0.11 -14.27 2.46
C LEU A 643 0.92 -14.70 3.51
N MET A 644 1.29 -13.83 4.45
CA MET A 644 2.22 -14.18 5.52
C MET A 644 1.66 -15.25 6.46
N SER A 645 0.36 -15.20 6.76
CA SER A 645 -0.33 -16.24 7.53
C SER A 645 -0.32 -17.59 6.81
N ALA A 646 -0.56 -17.58 5.49
CA ALA A 646 -0.50 -18.77 4.67
C ALA A 646 0.93 -19.37 4.62
N GLU A 647 1.98 -18.55 4.52
CA GLU A 647 3.37 -19.01 4.59
C GLU A 647 3.73 -19.57 5.98
N ALA A 648 3.19 -19.00 7.06
CA ALA A 648 3.37 -19.54 8.40
C ALA A 648 2.69 -20.91 8.56
N ALA A 649 1.49 -21.07 8.02
CA ALA A 649 0.80 -22.35 7.99
C ALA A 649 1.55 -23.40 7.15
N LYS A 650 2.11 -22.99 6.00
CA LYS A 650 2.94 -23.86 5.16
C LYS A 650 4.20 -24.33 5.86
N ALA A 651 4.87 -23.46 6.63
CA ALA A 651 6.02 -23.83 7.45
C ALA A 651 5.64 -24.85 8.53
N ALA A 652 4.52 -24.65 9.22
CA ALA A 652 3.98 -25.60 10.19
C ALA A 652 3.65 -26.97 9.54
N PHE A 653 3.01 -26.91 8.36
CA PHE A 653 2.63 -28.10 7.60
C PHE A 653 3.84 -28.90 7.11
N ALA A 654 4.93 -28.22 6.70
CA ALA A 654 6.18 -28.88 6.30
C ALA A 654 6.77 -29.70 7.47
N VAL A 655 6.79 -29.14 8.67
CA VAL A 655 7.25 -29.85 9.90
C VAL A 655 6.37 -31.08 10.22
N ILE A 656 5.04 -30.96 10.06
CA ILE A 656 4.13 -32.11 10.25
C ILE A 656 4.40 -33.17 9.19
N LYS A 657 4.56 -32.75 7.93
CA LYS A 657 4.86 -33.66 6.81
C LYS A 657 6.15 -34.45 7.04
N ASP A 658 7.21 -33.78 7.48
CA ASP A 658 8.49 -34.43 7.77
C ASP A 658 8.39 -35.44 8.92
N SER A 659 7.60 -35.12 9.95
CA SER A 659 7.34 -36.05 11.07
C SER A 659 6.52 -37.28 10.65
N MET A 660 5.74 -37.17 9.58
CA MET A 660 4.90 -38.24 9.01
C MET A 660 5.58 -39.01 7.87
N ALA A 661 6.85 -38.74 7.58
CA ALA A 661 7.58 -39.38 6.50
C ALA A 661 7.56 -40.91 6.65
N GLY A 662 6.87 -41.60 5.70
CA GLY A 662 6.67 -43.05 5.69
C GLY A 662 5.22 -43.52 5.93
N LYS A 663 4.25 -42.60 6.20
CA LYS A 663 2.83 -42.97 6.22
C LYS A 663 2.12 -42.45 4.94
N PRO A 664 1.20 -43.23 4.33
CA PRO A 664 0.43 -42.76 3.16
C PRO A 664 -0.38 -41.49 3.52
N ARG A 665 -0.32 -40.51 2.67
CA ARG A 665 -1.07 -39.24 2.80
C ARG A 665 -2.44 -39.42 2.17
N GLU A 666 -3.52 -39.26 2.91
CA GLU A 666 -4.83 -38.95 2.32
C GLU A 666 -4.85 -37.43 2.07
N MET A 667 -4.52 -37.02 0.84
CA MET A 667 -4.87 -35.67 0.36
C MET A 667 -6.38 -35.61 0.21
N LYS A 668 -7.01 -34.46 0.55
CA LYS A 668 -8.47 -34.28 0.44
C LYS A 668 -8.95 -34.46 -1.00
N GLY A 669 -8.16 -34.03 -1.98
CA GLY A 669 -8.44 -34.11 -3.41
C GLY A 669 -7.40 -33.41 -4.24
N LYS A 670 -7.49 -33.61 -5.56
CA LYS A 670 -6.64 -32.96 -6.56
C LYS A 670 -7.42 -31.89 -7.30
N ILE A 671 -6.85 -30.69 -7.45
CA ILE A 671 -7.49 -29.51 -8.04
C ILE A 671 -6.54 -28.89 -9.05
N ILE A 672 -7.02 -28.55 -10.25
CA ILE A 672 -6.30 -27.73 -11.22
C ILE A 672 -6.69 -26.27 -10.99
N ILE A 673 -5.70 -25.37 -11.10
CA ILE A 673 -5.93 -23.93 -11.19
C ILE A 673 -5.16 -23.36 -12.38
N ALA A 674 -5.77 -22.40 -13.07
CA ALA A 674 -5.16 -21.71 -14.20
C ALA A 674 -5.68 -20.28 -14.34
N THR A 675 -4.83 -19.37 -14.80
CA THR A 675 -5.26 -18.12 -15.38
C THR A 675 -5.48 -18.37 -16.88
N VAL A 676 -6.67 -18.03 -17.36
CA VAL A 676 -7.11 -18.39 -18.71
C VAL A 676 -6.31 -17.69 -19.81
N LYS A 677 -6.39 -18.23 -21.04
CA LYS A 677 -5.69 -17.73 -22.22
C LYS A 677 -5.93 -16.23 -22.42
N GLY A 678 -4.85 -15.52 -22.72
CA GLY A 678 -4.86 -14.07 -22.91
C GLY A 678 -4.72 -13.27 -21.61
N ASP A 679 -4.86 -13.89 -20.44
CA ASP A 679 -4.71 -13.23 -19.16
C ASP A 679 -3.37 -13.60 -18.50
N ILE A 680 -2.60 -12.57 -18.15
CA ILE A 680 -1.28 -12.72 -17.51
C ILE A 680 -1.29 -12.40 -16.01
N HIS A 681 -2.45 -11.98 -15.49
CA HIS A 681 -2.60 -11.59 -14.10
C HIS A 681 -2.83 -12.85 -13.24
N ASP A 682 -1.84 -13.25 -12.48
CA ASP A 682 -1.84 -14.50 -11.71
C ASP A 682 -1.91 -14.32 -10.18
N ILE A 683 -2.00 -13.08 -9.70
CA ILE A 683 -2.04 -12.77 -8.26
C ILE A 683 -3.20 -13.46 -7.56
N GLY A 684 -4.41 -13.30 -8.08
CA GLY A 684 -5.61 -13.92 -7.51
C GLY A 684 -5.53 -15.45 -7.52
N LYS A 685 -5.06 -16.03 -8.63
CA LYS A 685 -4.84 -17.46 -8.76
C LYS A 685 -3.82 -17.99 -7.74
N ASN A 686 -2.70 -17.25 -7.54
CA ASN A 686 -1.65 -17.67 -6.61
C ASN A 686 -2.12 -17.63 -5.15
N ILE A 687 -2.98 -16.67 -4.79
CA ILE A 687 -3.63 -16.64 -3.48
C ILE A 687 -4.51 -17.89 -3.28
N VAL A 688 -5.34 -18.21 -4.26
CA VAL A 688 -6.20 -19.40 -4.24
C VAL A 688 -5.36 -20.68 -4.13
N LYS A 689 -4.25 -20.78 -4.87
CA LYS A 689 -3.30 -21.88 -4.78
C LYS A 689 -2.82 -22.09 -3.35
N VAL A 690 -2.22 -21.05 -2.76
CA VAL A 690 -1.65 -21.11 -1.41
C VAL A 690 -2.71 -21.52 -0.39
N MET A 691 -3.92 -21.00 -0.51
CA MET A 691 -5.03 -21.35 0.37
C MET A 691 -5.42 -22.81 0.22
N LEU A 692 -5.64 -23.31 -0.99
CA LEU A 692 -6.01 -24.70 -1.24
C LEU A 692 -4.93 -25.68 -0.76
N GLU A 693 -3.66 -25.41 -1.04
CA GLU A 693 -2.53 -26.23 -0.55
C GLU A 693 -2.52 -26.31 0.99
N ASN A 694 -2.77 -25.19 1.68
CA ASN A 694 -2.82 -25.13 3.14
C ASN A 694 -4.02 -25.90 3.73
N TYR A 695 -5.14 -25.95 3.01
CA TYR A 695 -6.31 -26.72 3.40
C TYR A 695 -6.21 -28.21 3.04
N GLY A 696 -5.06 -28.67 2.52
CA GLY A 696 -4.75 -30.08 2.30
C GLY A 696 -5.14 -30.61 0.94
N TYR A 697 -5.29 -29.76 -0.08
CA TYR A 697 -5.51 -30.15 -1.47
C TYR A 697 -4.18 -30.29 -2.23
N ASP A 698 -4.16 -31.20 -3.21
CA ASP A 698 -3.07 -31.32 -4.18
C ASP A 698 -3.38 -30.39 -5.36
N VAL A 699 -2.65 -29.29 -5.49
CA VAL A 699 -2.94 -28.24 -6.46
C VAL A 699 -2.00 -28.34 -7.65
N ILE A 700 -2.57 -28.60 -8.82
CA ILE A 700 -1.87 -28.54 -10.10
C ILE A 700 -2.03 -27.14 -10.67
N ASP A 701 -1.00 -26.32 -10.54
CA ASP A 701 -0.97 -24.97 -11.07
C ASP A 701 -0.44 -24.97 -12.51
N LEU A 702 -1.29 -24.68 -13.48
CA LEU A 702 -0.92 -24.61 -14.90
C LEU A 702 -0.29 -23.25 -15.29
N GLY A 703 -0.28 -22.28 -14.37
CA GLY A 703 0.28 -20.96 -14.64
C GLY A 703 -0.73 -19.98 -15.20
N LYS A 704 -0.27 -19.09 -16.05
CA LYS A 704 -1.03 -18.01 -16.68
C LYS A 704 -1.03 -18.16 -18.21
N ASP A 705 -1.97 -17.48 -18.88
CA ASP A 705 -2.13 -17.53 -20.34
C ASP A 705 -2.31 -18.97 -20.85
N VAL A 706 -3.11 -19.77 -20.13
CA VAL A 706 -3.23 -21.20 -20.38
C VAL A 706 -4.35 -21.49 -21.37
N PRO A 707 -4.05 -22.12 -22.55
CA PRO A 707 -5.07 -22.46 -23.53
C PRO A 707 -6.13 -23.42 -22.98
N PRO A 708 -7.42 -23.30 -23.39
CA PRO A 708 -8.51 -24.19 -22.98
C PRO A 708 -8.19 -25.68 -23.16
N GLU A 709 -7.57 -26.05 -24.26
CA GLU A 709 -7.19 -27.42 -24.57
C GLU A 709 -6.21 -27.98 -23.55
N GLN A 710 -5.23 -27.21 -23.14
CA GLN A 710 -4.23 -27.63 -22.14
C GLN A 710 -4.86 -27.87 -20.77
N ILE A 711 -5.80 -27.00 -20.36
CA ILE A 711 -6.51 -27.15 -19.08
C ILE A 711 -7.32 -28.43 -19.10
N VAL A 712 -8.09 -28.67 -20.19
CA VAL A 712 -8.97 -29.83 -20.35
C VAL A 712 -8.18 -31.13 -20.47
N ASP A 713 -7.13 -31.14 -21.27
CA ASP A 713 -6.29 -32.33 -21.45
C ASP A 713 -5.60 -32.71 -20.12
N THR A 714 -5.14 -31.73 -19.33
CA THR A 714 -4.59 -32.01 -18.00
C THR A 714 -5.67 -32.49 -17.03
N ALA A 715 -6.89 -31.95 -17.10
CA ALA A 715 -7.99 -32.40 -16.26
C ALA A 715 -8.40 -33.87 -16.55
N ILE A 716 -8.32 -34.28 -17.80
CA ILE A 716 -8.55 -35.68 -18.22
C ILE A 716 -7.40 -36.56 -17.76
N GLN A 717 -6.16 -36.19 -18.05
CA GLN A 717 -4.95 -36.95 -17.74
C GLN A 717 -4.80 -37.22 -16.23
N GLU A 718 -5.05 -36.20 -15.40
CA GLU A 718 -4.90 -36.25 -13.95
C GLU A 718 -6.19 -36.70 -13.22
N ASP A 719 -7.25 -36.98 -13.97
CA ASP A 719 -8.59 -37.34 -13.45
C ASP A 719 -9.12 -36.42 -12.36
N VAL A 720 -9.06 -35.10 -12.59
CA VAL A 720 -9.40 -34.07 -11.63
C VAL A 720 -10.91 -33.81 -11.57
N LYS A 721 -11.45 -33.64 -10.37
CA LYS A 721 -12.87 -33.33 -10.13
C LYS A 721 -13.21 -31.85 -10.05
N LEU A 722 -12.22 -30.99 -9.86
CA LEU A 722 -12.41 -29.55 -9.70
C LEU A 722 -11.33 -28.77 -10.45
N VAL A 723 -11.78 -27.82 -11.27
CA VAL A 723 -10.91 -26.87 -12.00
C VAL A 723 -11.26 -25.45 -11.59
N GLY A 724 -10.27 -24.69 -11.11
CA GLY A 724 -10.36 -23.27 -10.80
C GLY A 724 -9.81 -22.43 -11.95
N LEU A 725 -10.61 -21.47 -12.43
CA LEU A 725 -10.26 -20.56 -13.51
C LEU A 725 -10.25 -19.12 -13.01
N SER A 726 -9.21 -18.35 -13.36
CA SER A 726 -9.05 -16.95 -12.99
C SER A 726 -8.96 -16.06 -14.23
N ALA A 727 -9.68 -14.92 -14.21
CA ALA A 727 -9.56 -13.87 -15.20
C ALA A 727 -9.67 -12.48 -14.54
N LEU A 728 -8.77 -11.57 -14.88
CA LEU A 728 -8.77 -10.21 -14.37
C LEU A 728 -9.24 -9.18 -15.43
N MET A 729 -9.15 -9.52 -16.70
CA MET A 729 -9.55 -8.65 -17.81
C MET A 729 -10.87 -9.13 -18.40
N THR A 730 -11.75 -8.19 -18.75
CA THR A 730 -13.03 -8.48 -19.40
C THR A 730 -12.85 -9.20 -20.75
N THR A 731 -11.76 -8.91 -21.46
CA THR A 731 -11.40 -9.52 -22.74
C THR A 731 -11.05 -11.01 -22.65
N THR A 732 -10.65 -11.49 -21.48
CA THR A 732 -10.18 -12.87 -21.29
C THR A 732 -11.25 -13.81 -20.75
N VAL A 733 -12.39 -13.26 -20.36
CA VAL A 733 -13.52 -14.04 -19.85
C VAL A 733 -14.11 -14.99 -20.91
N VAL A 734 -14.01 -14.63 -22.18
CA VAL A 734 -14.40 -15.52 -23.31
C VAL A 734 -13.60 -16.82 -23.29
N SER A 735 -12.30 -16.75 -23.02
CA SER A 735 -11.44 -17.94 -22.89
C SER A 735 -11.83 -18.81 -21.68
N MET A 736 -12.40 -18.21 -20.63
CA MET A 736 -12.94 -18.96 -19.48
C MET A 736 -14.21 -19.73 -19.90
N GLU A 737 -15.10 -19.09 -20.64
CA GLU A 737 -16.31 -19.71 -21.19
C GLU A 737 -15.96 -20.87 -22.12
N ASP A 738 -15.03 -20.68 -23.05
CA ASP A 738 -14.55 -21.73 -23.96
C ASP A 738 -13.97 -22.91 -23.19
N THR A 739 -13.21 -22.66 -22.13
CA THR A 739 -12.66 -23.70 -21.25
C THR A 739 -13.76 -24.52 -20.58
N ILE A 740 -14.81 -23.86 -20.04
CA ILE A 740 -15.92 -24.49 -19.37
C ILE A 740 -16.74 -25.34 -20.38
N LYS A 741 -17.01 -24.79 -21.57
CA LYS A 741 -17.70 -25.54 -22.64
C LYS A 741 -16.93 -26.79 -23.02
N LEU A 742 -15.64 -26.69 -23.22
CA LEU A 742 -14.77 -27.79 -23.59
C LEU A 742 -14.65 -28.84 -22.47
N LEU A 743 -14.60 -28.40 -21.19
CA LEU A 743 -14.67 -29.32 -20.04
C LEU A 743 -15.99 -30.09 -20.00
N LYS A 744 -17.12 -29.40 -20.16
CA LYS A 744 -18.45 -30.06 -20.18
C LYS A 744 -18.62 -31.05 -21.31
N GLU A 745 -17.99 -30.80 -22.47
CA GLU A 745 -18.01 -31.70 -23.61
C GLU A 745 -17.14 -32.95 -23.40
N LYS A 746 -15.89 -32.74 -22.90
CA LYS A 746 -14.89 -33.81 -22.85
C LYS A 746 -14.77 -34.53 -21.49
N LYS A 747 -15.13 -33.84 -20.40
CA LYS A 747 -15.09 -34.40 -19.03
C LYS A 747 -16.23 -33.83 -18.17
N PRO A 748 -17.49 -34.20 -18.42
CA PRO A 748 -18.68 -33.62 -17.81
C PRO A 748 -18.76 -33.78 -16.28
N ASP A 749 -17.98 -34.69 -15.70
CA ASP A 749 -17.94 -34.92 -14.25
C ASP A 749 -17.01 -33.95 -13.50
N THR A 750 -16.29 -33.08 -14.22
CA THR A 750 -15.42 -32.07 -13.62
C THR A 750 -16.21 -30.81 -13.35
N LEU A 751 -16.21 -30.37 -12.09
CA LEU A 751 -16.81 -29.11 -11.65
C LEU A 751 -15.84 -27.95 -11.86
N THR A 752 -16.40 -26.75 -12.02
CA THR A 752 -15.65 -25.53 -12.28
C THR A 752 -15.95 -24.48 -11.23
N VAL A 753 -14.88 -23.81 -10.74
CA VAL A 753 -14.99 -22.62 -9.92
C VAL A 753 -14.28 -21.48 -10.62
N VAL A 754 -14.97 -20.34 -10.76
CA VAL A 754 -14.45 -19.18 -11.47
C VAL A 754 -14.29 -18.00 -10.51
N GLY A 755 -13.25 -17.20 -10.72
CA GLY A 755 -12.96 -16.01 -9.93
C GLY A 755 -12.13 -14.99 -10.71
N GLY A 756 -12.01 -13.83 -10.14
CA GLY A 756 -11.26 -12.68 -10.71
C GLY A 756 -12.06 -11.39 -10.62
N ALA A 757 -11.37 -10.24 -10.72
CA ALA A 757 -11.98 -8.93 -10.45
C ALA A 757 -13.11 -8.53 -11.42
N VAL A 758 -13.15 -9.14 -12.60
CA VAL A 758 -14.18 -8.88 -13.62
C VAL A 758 -15.35 -9.86 -13.56
N MET A 759 -15.29 -10.84 -12.66
CA MET A 759 -16.31 -11.88 -12.56
C MET A 759 -17.45 -11.43 -11.63
N THR A 760 -18.67 -11.77 -12.03
CA THR A 760 -19.88 -11.61 -11.22
C THR A 760 -20.64 -12.94 -11.15
N GLN A 761 -21.56 -13.09 -10.18
CA GLN A 761 -22.39 -14.27 -10.07
C GLN A 761 -23.21 -14.50 -11.34
N GLU A 762 -23.80 -13.44 -11.89
CA GLU A 762 -24.61 -13.49 -13.11
C GLU A 762 -23.82 -13.97 -14.31
N TYR A 763 -22.57 -13.50 -14.43
CA TYR A 763 -21.68 -13.94 -15.51
C TYR A 763 -21.28 -15.42 -15.35
N ALA A 764 -20.93 -15.84 -14.13
CA ALA A 764 -20.58 -17.23 -13.83
C ALA A 764 -21.75 -18.19 -14.16
N ASP A 765 -22.97 -17.80 -13.79
CA ASP A 765 -24.19 -18.55 -14.12
C ASP A 765 -24.39 -18.66 -15.64
N ARG A 766 -24.14 -17.57 -16.38
CA ARG A 766 -24.28 -17.52 -17.84
C ARG A 766 -23.29 -18.44 -18.55
N ILE A 767 -22.03 -18.45 -18.18
CA ILE A 767 -21.00 -19.31 -18.77
C ILE A 767 -21.11 -20.76 -18.26
N GLY A 768 -22.02 -20.99 -17.32
CA GLY A 768 -22.32 -22.31 -16.78
C GLY A 768 -21.23 -22.82 -15.84
N ALA A 769 -20.53 -21.96 -15.12
CA ALA A 769 -19.64 -22.36 -14.05
C ALA A 769 -20.48 -22.94 -12.88
N ASP A 770 -19.90 -23.90 -12.15
CA ASP A 770 -20.59 -24.54 -11.04
C ASP A 770 -20.49 -23.70 -9.75
N CYS A 771 -19.52 -22.79 -9.66
CA CYS A 771 -19.35 -21.86 -8.54
C CYS A 771 -18.67 -20.57 -8.99
N TYR A 772 -19.18 -19.44 -8.53
CA TYR A 772 -18.46 -18.17 -8.52
C TYR A 772 -17.83 -17.96 -7.15
N ALA A 773 -16.52 -17.86 -7.12
CA ALA A 773 -15.78 -17.54 -5.90
C ALA A 773 -15.44 -16.05 -5.88
N LYS A 774 -16.14 -15.30 -5.02
CA LYS A 774 -15.86 -13.88 -4.80
C LYS A 774 -14.49 -13.64 -4.17
N ASP A 775 -14.00 -14.62 -3.40
CA ASP A 775 -12.69 -14.61 -2.75
C ASP A 775 -12.09 -16.01 -2.67
N ALA A 776 -10.82 -16.07 -2.23
CA ALA A 776 -10.08 -17.32 -2.15
C ALA A 776 -10.68 -18.32 -1.16
N MET A 777 -11.31 -17.86 -0.09
CA MET A 777 -11.96 -18.73 0.91
C MET A 777 -13.22 -19.38 0.37
N GLU A 778 -13.94 -18.74 -0.53
CA GLU A 778 -15.11 -19.33 -1.18
C GLU A 778 -14.71 -20.48 -2.10
N THR A 779 -13.56 -20.36 -2.78
CA THR A 779 -12.97 -21.50 -3.54
C THR A 779 -12.65 -22.67 -2.61
N VAL A 780 -12.09 -22.43 -1.43
CA VAL A 780 -11.80 -23.48 -0.43
C VAL A 780 -13.09 -24.14 0.06
N ARG A 781 -14.13 -23.35 0.40
CA ARG A 781 -15.42 -23.89 0.85
C ARG A 781 -16.08 -24.73 -0.24
N PHE A 782 -15.99 -24.31 -1.48
CA PHE A 782 -16.51 -25.09 -2.60
C PHE A 782 -15.72 -26.39 -2.81
N ALA A 783 -14.40 -26.34 -2.71
CA ALA A 783 -13.56 -27.53 -2.75
C ALA A 783 -13.90 -28.51 -1.61
N ASP A 784 -14.08 -28.04 -0.36
CA ASP A 784 -14.51 -28.88 0.77
C ASP A 784 -15.87 -29.53 0.49
N LYS A 785 -16.81 -28.82 -0.17
CA LYS A 785 -18.09 -29.37 -0.57
C LYS A 785 -17.97 -30.45 -1.66
N VAL A 786 -17.07 -30.28 -2.63
CA VAL A 786 -16.84 -31.23 -3.73
C VAL A 786 -16.16 -32.51 -3.26
N PHE A 787 -15.21 -32.39 -2.32
CA PHE A 787 -14.40 -33.53 -1.87
C PHE A 787 -14.82 -34.08 -0.50
N GLY A 788 -15.56 -33.32 0.32
CA GLY A 788 -15.92 -33.68 1.69
C GLY A 788 -17.16 -34.57 1.85
N GLY A 789 -17.97 -34.80 0.83
CA GLY A 789 -19.17 -35.70 0.84
C GLY A 789 -20.08 -35.48 2.06
N GLU A 790 -20.84 -34.46 2.07
CA GLU A 790 -22.10 -33.99 2.67
C GLU A 790 -22.08 -32.51 2.96
#